data_4e80b1ee1aa08d4da67f5fe0b307faca
#
_entry.id   4e80b1ee1aa08d4da67f5fe0b307faca
#
_cell.length_a   1.000
_cell.length_b   1.000
_cell.length_c   1.000
_cell.angle_alpha   90.00
_cell.angle_beta   90.00
_cell.angle_gamma   90.00
#
_symmetry.space_group_name_H-M   'P 1'
#
loop_
_entity.id
_entity.type
_entity.pdbx_description
1 polymer ?
#
loop_
_entity_poly.entity_id
_entity_poly.type
_entity_poly.pdbx_seq_one_letter_code
_entity_poly.pdbx_strand_id
1 'polypeptide(L)'
;MRIGKLLLLSAACAALSGPALSSTALTQPAGDLARQQATAQRVQITRDDWGIAHVHGKSDADAVFGMIYAQAEDDFPRIEANYLTNLGRTAEAEGEKAVWQDLRMRLFVDPADLQARYDRSPAWLKVLMDAWADGLNYYLATHPDVKPKVLTRFEPWMALSFTEGSIGGDVERISLGELEAFYGKPRMQASAEVRAREFAQAVAFREPTGSNGFAIAPSNTKDGHALLLINPHTSFFFRSELQVTSDAGLNAYGAATWGQFFVYQGFNAHTGWMHTSSTVDVVDEFAETIQSQGGKLFYKYGAEQRPVETRAVEVAYRAADGSLAKKSFTTYRTHHGPIVRAADGKWVAFAMMYKPVEALEQSFLRTKAVDYASFLKVAELKANSSNNTLFADDKGEVAYLHPQFIPRRDDRFDYTKPVDGANPAADWKGLHALSEAPHLKNPPNGWLMNTNNWPYSAAGPYSPKQADYPRYMDSVGETPRGIHATRVLSARKDFTLPTLIQAAYDPYLTAFADLIPTLSKAYDATPDGDPAKARLAAQMAALKAWDLKWSADSTQTSLAVFWGEALWARSAAQAKKEGASVYKYMAERTTPAQKLEALAEASDRLSADFGDWRTPWGTINRFQRNDGAIVQTFDDAKASIPVPFASGQWGSLASFGAKRYPGTKKYYGTSGNSFVAVVEFGPRVKALAVSAGGESGDPTSKHFLDQAQRYADGALRPAYFYPDQLTGHVERNYRPGE
;
A
#
# COMPACT_ATOMS: atom_id res chain seq x y z
N MET A 1 49.61 13.54 72.21
CA MET A 1 49.56 14.96 72.58
C MET A 1 49.24 15.81 71.35
N ARG A 2 48.29 16.64 71.43
CA ARG A 2 47.65 17.60 70.47
C ARG A 2 46.51 17.07 69.61
N ILE A 3 45.35 17.53 70.07
CA ILE A 3 44.02 17.51 69.57
C ILE A 3 43.92 18.50 68.41
N GLY A 4 43.31 18.09 67.32
CA GLY A 4 42.98 18.95 66.19
C GLY A 4 41.47 18.84 65.92
N LYS A 5 40.77 19.97 66.01
CA LYS A 5 39.30 20.12 65.95
C LYS A 5 38.76 19.80 64.55
N LEU A 6 37.67 19.04 64.54
CA LEU A 6 36.80 18.83 63.40
C LEU A 6 35.88 20.06 63.29
N LEU A 7 35.89 20.73 62.13
CA LEU A 7 34.87 21.76 61.74
C LEU A 7 33.88 21.07 60.81
N LEU A 8 32.61 20.97 61.26
CA LEU A 8 31.48 20.62 60.42
C LEU A 8 31.12 21.84 59.54
N LEU A 9 31.26 21.64 58.20
CA LEU A 9 30.59 22.55 57.23
C LEU A 9 29.27 21.89 56.84
N SER A 10 28.16 22.52 57.23
CA SER A 10 26.83 22.24 56.70
C SER A 10 26.70 22.87 55.32
N ALA A 11 26.64 22.05 54.26
CA ALA A 11 26.28 22.47 52.93
C ALA A 11 24.76 22.56 52.81
N ALA A 12 24.24 23.75 52.66
CA ALA A 12 22.82 23.98 52.29
C ALA A 12 22.65 23.63 50.82
N CYS A 13 21.89 22.55 50.52
CA CYS A 13 21.39 22.29 49.20
C CYS A 13 20.31 23.32 48.84
N ALA A 14 20.66 24.32 48.03
CA ALA A 14 19.67 25.13 47.35
C ALA A 14 19.06 24.31 46.21
N ALA A 15 17.79 23.90 46.37
CA ALA A 15 17.00 23.30 45.30
C ALA A 15 16.73 24.38 44.25
N LEU A 16 17.43 24.28 43.12
CA LEU A 16 17.07 24.99 41.91
C LEU A 16 15.79 24.32 41.34
N SER A 17 14.63 24.90 41.66
CA SER A 17 13.39 24.63 40.94
C SER A 17 13.53 25.24 39.54
N GLY A 18 13.87 24.37 38.54
CA GLY A 18 13.77 24.72 37.14
C GLY A 18 12.29 25.03 36.81
N PRO A 19 12.04 25.98 35.88
CA PRO A 19 10.65 26.24 35.47
C PRO A 19 10.06 24.99 34.93
N ALA A 20 8.96 24.52 35.55
CA ALA A 20 8.08 23.50 34.97
C ALA A 20 7.63 24.04 33.61
N LEU A 21 8.00 23.34 32.54
CA LEU A 21 7.40 23.54 31.24
C LEU A 21 5.90 23.29 31.41
N SER A 22 5.14 24.36 31.59
CA SER A 22 3.69 24.30 31.53
C SER A 22 3.35 23.82 30.12
N SER A 23 2.76 22.63 30.04
CA SER A 23 2.09 22.16 28.86
C SER A 23 1.00 23.19 28.53
N THR A 24 1.28 24.08 27.57
CA THR A 24 0.23 24.90 26.98
C THR A 24 -0.76 23.90 26.38
N ALA A 25 -1.90 23.73 27.04
CA ALA A 25 -3.04 23.07 26.45
C ALA A 25 -3.26 23.72 25.07
N LEU A 26 -3.42 22.90 24.04
CA LEU A 26 -3.68 23.33 22.67
C LEU A 26 -5.04 24.05 22.67
N THR A 27 -5.06 25.34 22.94
CA THR A 27 -6.28 26.14 22.96
C THR A 27 -6.65 26.48 21.52
N GLN A 28 -7.63 25.74 20.99
CA GLN A 28 -8.30 26.12 19.75
C GLN A 28 -9.02 27.47 19.96
N PRO A 29 -9.23 28.29 18.91
CA PRO A 29 -10.11 29.45 18.99
C PRO A 29 -11.47 29.03 19.52
N ALA A 30 -12.02 29.78 20.48
CA ALA A 30 -13.29 29.43 21.13
C ALA A 30 -14.45 29.26 20.12
N GLY A 31 -14.44 29.98 19.02
CA GLY A 31 -15.41 29.86 17.93
C GLY A 31 -15.32 28.51 17.17
N ASP A 32 -14.13 27.99 16.98
CA ASP A 32 -13.92 26.69 16.31
C ASP A 32 -14.45 25.55 17.19
N LEU A 33 -14.13 25.55 18.48
CA LEU A 33 -14.61 24.53 19.40
C LEU A 33 -16.14 24.50 19.49
N ALA A 34 -16.79 25.68 19.57
CA ALA A 34 -18.26 25.75 19.63
C ALA A 34 -18.91 25.21 18.34
N ARG A 35 -18.32 25.50 17.15
CA ARG A 35 -18.76 24.94 15.86
C ARG A 35 -18.62 23.43 15.83
N GLN A 36 -17.48 22.90 16.27
CA GLN A 36 -17.18 21.47 16.31
C GLN A 36 -18.11 20.73 17.26
N GLN A 37 -18.40 21.29 18.45
CA GLN A 37 -19.37 20.76 19.39
C GLN A 37 -20.78 20.70 18.80
N ALA A 38 -21.19 21.74 18.08
CA ALA A 38 -22.50 21.76 17.39
C ALA A 38 -22.56 20.71 16.27
N THR A 39 -21.46 20.45 15.57
CA THR A 39 -21.36 19.37 14.57
C THR A 39 -21.43 18.00 15.25
N ALA A 40 -20.71 17.77 16.34
CA ALA A 40 -20.72 16.52 17.10
C ALA A 40 -22.14 16.11 17.54
N GLN A 41 -23.01 17.08 17.87
CA GLN A 41 -24.39 16.79 18.22
C GLN A 41 -25.26 16.27 17.05
N ARG A 42 -24.79 16.37 15.80
CA ARG A 42 -25.47 15.85 14.59
C ARG A 42 -24.89 14.54 14.10
N VAL A 43 -23.88 13.99 14.82
CA VAL A 43 -23.18 12.77 14.48
C VAL A 43 -23.50 11.70 15.51
N GLN A 44 -23.71 10.47 15.05
CA GLN A 44 -23.81 9.26 15.89
C GLN A 44 -22.75 8.28 15.45
N ILE A 45 -21.98 7.72 16.39
CA ILE A 45 -21.03 6.64 16.17
C ILE A 45 -21.53 5.41 16.95
N THR A 46 -21.70 4.31 16.23
CA THR A 46 -22.00 2.99 16.83
C THR A 46 -20.80 2.10 16.59
N ARG A 47 -20.20 1.56 17.65
CA ARG A 47 -19.17 0.52 17.56
C ARG A 47 -19.84 -0.84 17.65
N ASP A 48 -19.54 -1.73 16.72
CA ASP A 48 -19.99 -3.11 16.77
C ASP A 48 -19.08 -3.99 17.66
N ASP A 49 -19.39 -5.27 17.77
CA ASP A 49 -18.67 -6.23 18.59
C ASP A 49 -17.24 -6.57 18.08
N TRP A 50 -16.83 -6.02 16.93
CA TRP A 50 -15.48 -6.04 16.38
C TRP A 50 -14.76 -4.69 16.48
N GLY A 51 -15.38 -3.70 17.11
CA GLY A 51 -14.87 -2.35 17.19
C GLY A 51 -15.07 -1.50 15.94
N ILE A 52 -15.70 -2.04 14.91
CA ILE A 52 -15.92 -1.33 13.64
C ILE A 52 -16.88 -0.15 13.87
N ALA A 53 -16.50 1.02 13.38
CA ALA A 53 -17.30 2.23 13.49
C ALA A 53 -18.38 2.30 12.42
N HIS A 54 -19.64 2.37 12.81
CA HIS A 54 -20.79 2.75 11.99
C HIS A 54 -21.14 4.19 12.29
N VAL A 55 -20.73 5.09 11.39
CA VAL A 55 -20.87 6.54 11.55
C VAL A 55 -22.12 7.01 10.82
N HIS A 56 -22.95 7.81 11.49
CA HIS A 56 -24.11 8.46 10.88
C HIS A 56 -24.08 9.96 11.11
N GLY A 57 -24.20 10.76 10.05
CA GLY A 57 -24.30 12.22 10.08
C GLY A 57 -25.54 12.72 9.38
N LYS A 58 -26.06 13.90 9.76
CA LYS A 58 -27.19 14.52 9.07
C LYS A 58 -26.85 14.99 7.65
N SER A 59 -25.59 15.36 7.42
CA SER A 59 -25.06 15.73 6.12
C SER A 59 -23.82 14.88 5.83
N ASP A 60 -23.35 14.89 4.55
CA ASP A 60 -22.08 14.26 4.19
C ASP A 60 -20.90 14.85 5.00
N ALA A 61 -20.93 16.15 5.27
CA ALA A 61 -19.92 16.81 6.10
C ALA A 61 -19.96 16.34 7.57
N ASP A 62 -21.15 16.22 8.17
CA ASP A 62 -21.28 15.66 9.51
C ASP A 62 -20.78 14.21 9.56
N ALA A 63 -21.07 13.41 8.52
CA ALA A 63 -20.58 12.04 8.41
C ALA A 63 -19.05 11.98 8.26
N VAL A 64 -18.43 12.86 7.48
CA VAL A 64 -16.96 12.99 7.36
C VAL A 64 -16.33 13.39 8.69
N PHE A 65 -16.92 14.35 9.42
CA PHE A 65 -16.47 14.73 10.76
C PHE A 65 -16.44 13.52 11.70
N GLY A 66 -17.53 12.74 11.75
CA GLY A 66 -17.60 11.54 12.58
C GLY A 66 -16.67 10.42 12.14
N MET A 67 -16.53 10.21 10.83
CA MET A 67 -15.64 9.21 10.24
C MET A 67 -14.18 9.43 10.65
N ILE A 68 -13.72 10.66 10.57
CA ILE A 68 -12.34 11.01 10.92
C ILE A 68 -12.11 10.99 12.44
N TYR A 69 -13.12 11.41 13.21
CA TYR A 69 -13.08 11.31 14.66
C TYR A 69 -12.94 9.86 15.12
N ALA A 70 -13.76 8.94 14.57
CA ALA A 70 -13.70 7.52 14.88
C ALA A 70 -12.35 6.88 14.51
N GLN A 71 -11.79 7.24 13.34
CA GLN A 71 -10.44 6.79 12.95
C GLN A 71 -9.37 7.31 13.93
N ALA A 72 -9.50 8.53 14.41
CA ALA A 72 -8.55 9.10 15.37
C ALA A 72 -8.63 8.42 16.74
N GLU A 73 -9.82 7.98 17.19
CA GLU A 73 -9.96 7.14 18.39
C GLU A 73 -9.24 5.81 18.24
N ASP A 74 -9.24 5.22 17.02
CA ASP A 74 -8.64 3.91 16.76
C ASP A 74 -7.12 3.97 16.59
N ASP A 75 -6.58 4.94 15.82
CA ASP A 75 -5.12 5.03 15.56
C ASP A 75 -4.68 6.44 15.13
N PHE A 76 -4.83 7.45 16.00
CA PHE A 76 -4.35 8.81 15.73
C PHE A 76 -2.84 8.88 15.39
N PRO A 77 -1.95 8.11 16.06
CA PRO A 77 -0.54 8.14 15.71
C PRO A 77 -0.26 7.79 14.25
N ARG A 78 -1.05 6.89 13.66
CA ARG A 78 -0.91 6.50 12.26
C ARG A 78 -1.47 7.56 11.31
N ILE A 79 -2.57 8.21 11.68
CA ILE A 79 -3.10 9.37 10.94
C ILE A 79 -2.03 10.47 10.89
N GLU A 80 -1.45 10.83 12.03
CA GLU A 80 -0.40 11.85 12.08
C GLU A 80 0.80 11.47 11.22
N ALA A 81 1.29 10.23 11.32
CA ALA A 81 2.43 9.75 10.54
C ALA A 81 2.17 9.81 9.02
N ASN A 82 0.96 9.46 8.57
CA ASN A 82 0.55 9.56 7.18
C ASN A 82 0.60 11.02 6.68
N TYR A 83 0.07 11.97 7.45
CA TYR A 83 0.10 13.38 7.08
C TYR A 83 1.50 13.99 7.17
N LEU A 84 2.31 13.60 8.14
CA LEU A 84 3.73 14.02 8.19
C LEU A 84 4.48 13.57 6.93
N THR A 85 4.28 12.33 6.51
CA THR A 85 4.89 11.80 5.29
C THR A 85 4.42 12.57 4.05
N ASN A 86 3.11 12.75 3.89
CA ASN A 86 2.54 13.38 2.69
C ASN A 86 2.79 14.90 2.63
N LEU A 87 2.96 15.56 3.75
CA LEU A 87 3.34 16.97 3.83
C LEU A 87 4.86 17.21 3.71
N GLY A 88 5.69 16.15 3.72
CA GLY A 88 7.14 16.26 3.76
C GLY A 88 7.62 16.90 5.07
N ARG A 89 7.12 16.40 6.21
CA ARG A 89 7.40 16.86 7.58
C ARG A 89 7.82 15.74 8.52
N THR A 90 8.12 14.56 8.00
CA THR A 90 8.54 13.39 8.79
C THR A 90 9.79 13.66 9.62
N ALA A 91 10.72 14.47 9.09
CA ALA A 91 11.97 14.80 9.76
C ALA A 91 11.76 15.63 11.05
N GLU A 92 10.64 16.35 11.19
CA GLU A 92 10.29 17.04 12.43
C GLU A 92 10.00 16.05 13.60
N ALA A 93 9.56 14.82 13.27
CA ALA A 93 9.34 13.75 14.24
C ALA A 93 10.54 12.78 14.35
N GLU A 94 11.12 12.38 13.21
CA GLU A 94 12.06 11.26 13.09
C GLU A 94 13.53 11.69 13.00
N GLY A 95 13.80 13.01 12.95
CA GLY A 95 15.14 13.57 12.89
C GLY A 95 15.73 13.66 11.49
N GLU A 96 17.00 14.04 11.44
CA GLU A 96 17.73 14.38 10.21
C GLU A 96 17.73 13.25 9.15
N LYS A 97 17.64 11.99 9.56
CA LYS A 97 17.62 10.82 8.67
C LYS A 97 16.46 10.84 7.65
N ALA A 98 15.37 11.55 7.96
CA ALA A 98 14.18 11.65 7.10
C ALA A 98 14.18 12.87 6.17
N VAL A 99 15.20 13.73 6.21
CA VAL A 99 15.25 14.97 5.42
C VAL A 99 15.13 14.71 3.92
N TRP A 100 15.76 13.65 3.41
CA TRP A 100 15.70 13.33 1.98
C TRP A 100 14.34 12.79 1.56
N GLN A 101 13.66 12.05 2.44
CA GLN A 101 12.28 11.63 2.23
C GLN A 101 11.34 12.84 2.16
N ASP A 102 11.51 13.79 3.07
CA ASP A 102 10.71 15.02 3.09
C ASP A 102 11.02 15.91 1.88
N LEU A 103 12.30 16.08 1.49
CA LEU A 103 12.64 16.80 0.28
C LEU A 103 11.98 16.18 -0.95
N ARG A 104 11.98 14.84 -1.08
CA ARG A 104 11.32 14.13 -2.17
C ARG A 104 9.83 14.52 -2.28
N MET A 105 9.12 14.54 -1.15
CA MET A 105 7.72 14.98 -1.10
C MET A 105 7.59 16.47 -1.46
N ARG A 106 8.44 17.33 -0.91
CA ARG A 106 8.41 18.79 -1.10
C ARG A 106 8.78 19.24 -2.53
N LEU A 107 9.31 18.37 -3.37
CA LEU A 107 9.44 18.62 -4.81
C LEU A 107 8.09 18.73 -5.52
N PHE A 108 7.05 18.10 -4.99
CA PHE A 108 5.69 18.07 -5.53
C PHE A 108 4.70 18.83 -4.64
N VAL A 109 4.74 18.58 -3.34
CA VAL A 109 3.82 19.15 -2.36
C VAL A 109 4.34 20.49 -1.86
N ASP A 110 3.62 21.56 -2.21
CA ASP A 110 3.82 22.91 -1.71
C ASP A 110 2.60 23.33 -0.89
N PRO A 111 2.73 23.65 0.41
CA PRO A 111 1.60 24.12 1.22
C PRO A 111 0.86 25.32 0.63
N ALA A 112 1.58 26.28 0.03
CA ALA A 112 0.95 27.45 -0.60
C ALA A 112 0.14 27.07 -1.86
N ASP A 113 0.63 26.14 -2.68
CA ASP A 113 -0.12 25.61 -3.82
C ASP A 113 -1.34 24.83 -3.37
N LEU A 114 -1.21 23.98 -2.33
CA LEU A 114 -2.36 23.23 -1.79
C LEU A 114 -3.42 24.15 -1.20
N GLN A 115 -3.02 25.20 -0.48
CA GLN A 115 -3.95 26.24 0.01
C GLN A 115 -4.68 26.91 -1.15
N ALA A 116 -3.96 27.32 -2.19
CA ALA A 116 -4.57 27.95 -3.37
C ALA A 116 -5.50 27.00 -4.15
N ARG A 117 -5.21 25.68 -4.14
CA ARG A 117 -6.10 24.66 -4.73
C ARG A 117 -7.36 24.47 -3.88
N TYR A 118 -7.19 24.40 -2.54
CA TYR A 118 -8.33 24.37 -1.62
C TYR A 118 -9.24 25.58 -1.84
N ASP A 119 -8.71 26.80 -1.95
CA ASP A 119 -9.49 28.02 -2.15
C ASP A 119 -10.34 27.97 -3.43
N ARG A 120 -9.82 27.34 -4.49
CA ARG A 120 -10.49 27.15 -5.79
C ARG A 120 -11.30 25.87 -5.92
N SER A 121 -11.28 24.99 -4.93
CA SER A 121 -12.02 23.72 -4.95
C SER A 121 -13.53 23.97 -4.99
N PRO A 122 -14.32 23.05 -5.56
CA PRO A 122 -15.78 23.12 -5.52
C PRO A 122 -16.31 23.30 -4.10
N ALA A 123 -17.34 24.11 -3.92
CA ALA A 123 -17.87 24.44 -2.61
C ALA A 123 -18.24 23.20 -1.77
N TRP A 124 -18.84 22.19 -2.41
CA TRP A 124 -19.21 20.94 -1.73
C TRP A 124 -17.98 20.18 -1.20
N LEU A 125 -16.85 20.16 -1.95
CA LEU A 125 -15.65 19.50 -1.53
C LEU A 125 -14.94 20.27 -0.41
N LYS A 126 -14.96 21.60 -0.45
CA LYS A 126 -14.43 22.45 0.63
C LYS A 126 -15.11 22.14 1.95
N VAL A 127 -16.44 22.04 1.97
CA VAL A 127 -17.23 21.70 3.16
C VAL A 127 -16.82 20.33 3.74
N LEU A 128 -16.46 19.35 2.91
CA LEU A 128 -15.95 18.05 3.38
C LEU A 128 -14.54 18.16 3.95
N MET A 129 -13.64 18.94 3.32
CA MET A 129 -12.29 19.17 3.83
C MET A 129 -12.31 19.97 5.15
N ASP A 130 -13.22 20.92 5.29
CA ASP A 130 -13.46 21.67 6.55
C ASP A 130 -13.91 20.70 7.65
N ALA A 131 -14.86 19.82 7.36
CA ALA A 131 -15.36 18.83 8.30
C ALA A 131 -14.30 17.80 8.70
N TRP A 132 -13.43 17.40 7.76
CA TRP A 132 -12.28 16.55 8.02
C TRP A 132 -11.32 17.21 9.02
N ALA A 133 -10.92 18.46 8.80
CA ALA A 133 -10.04 19.17 9.71
C ALA A 133 -10.68 19.39 11.07
N ASP A 134 -11.96 19.75 11.09
CA ASP A 134 -12.73 19.94 12.33
C ASP A 134 -12.84 18.64 13.15
N GLY A 135 -13.04 17.46 12.51
CA GLY A 135 -13.12 16.19 13.20
C GLY A 135 -11.81 15.81 13.91
N LEU A 136 -10.67 15.98 13.25
CA LEU A 136 -9.33 15.73 13.84
C LEU A 136 -9.02 16.73 14.96
N ASN A 137 -9.30 18.02 14.74
CA ASN A 137 -9.08 19.06 15.73
C ASN A 137 -9.99 18.87 16.94
N TYR A 138 -11.23 18.43 16.76
CA TYR A 138 -12.15 18.12 17.84
C TYR A 138 -11.70 16.90 18.65
N TYR A 139 -11.19 15.87 17.97
CA TYR A 139 -10.58 14.72 18.65
C TYR A 139 -9.43 15.17 19.57
N LEU A 140 -8.50 15.98 19.08
CA LEU A 140 -7.40 16.51 19.89
C LEU A 140 -7.88 17.39 21.07
N ALA A 141 -8.96 18.15 20.88
CA ALA A 141 -9.54 18.98 21.92
C ALA A 141 -10.24 18.16 23.04
N THR A 142 -10.83 17.01 22.66
CA THR A 142 -11.56 16.13 23.60
C THR A 142 -10.69 15.03 24.22
N HIS A 143 -9.45 14.84 23.71
CA HIS A 143 -8.48 13.84 24.20
C HIS A 143 -7.16 14.50 24.61
N PRO A 144 -7.13 15.26 25.71
CA PRO A 144 -5.95 16.04 26.12
C PRO A 144 -4.73 15.18 26.47
N ASP A 145 -4.92 13.88 26.72
CA ASP A 145 -3.85 12.93 26.99
C ASP A 145 -3.11 12.49 25.73
N VAL A 146 -3.72 12.63 24.56
CA VAL A 146 -3.08 12.37 23.27
C VAL A 146 -2.02 13.44 23.00
N LYS A 147 -0.80 12.99 22.71
CA LYS A 147 0.34 13.87 22.44
C LYS A 147 0.78 13.72 21.00
N PRO A 148 0.35 14.62 20.08
CA PRO A 148 0.87 14.67 18.73
C PRO A 148 2.40 14.84 18.73
N LYS A 149 3.08 14.20 17.81
CA LYS A 149 4.54 14.38 17.63
C LYS A 149 4.86 15.75 17.04
N VAL A 150 4.00 16.23 16.12
CA VAL A 150 4.21 17.48 15.36
C VAL A 150 2.89 18.19 15.04
N LEU A 151 1.85 17.45 14.58
CA LEU A 151 0.62 18.04 14.06
C LEU A 151 -0.39 18.30 15.19
N THR A 152 -0.26 19.46 15.80
CA THR A 152 -1.15 19.93 16.87
C THR A 152 -2.45 20.56 16.36
N ARG A 153 -2.52 20.84 15.04
CA ARG A 153 -3.68 21.37 14.34
C ARG A 153 -3.68 20.88 12.88
N PHE A 154 -4.84 20.55 12.40
CA PHE A 154 -5.09 20.20 11.00
C PHE A 154 -5.83 21.34 10.30
N GLU A 155 -5.34 21.71 9.11
CA GLU A 155 -5.97 22.72 8.24
C GLU A 155 -6.67 22.05 7.06
N PRO A 156 -7.81 22.54 6.57
CA PRO A 156 -8.61 21.87 5.53
C PRO A 156 -7.84 21.52 4.26
N TRP A 157 -6.92 22.39 3.82
CA TRP A 157 -6.09 22.16 2.64
C TRP A 157 -5.14 20.97 2.77
N MET A 158 -4.82 20.54 4.00
CA MET A 158 -3.93 19.38 4.23
C MET A 158 -4.53 18.08 3.68
N ALA A 159 -5.85 17.97 3.63
CA ALA A 159 -6.52 16.81 3.02
C ALA A 159 -6.11 16.58 1.56
N LEU A 160 -5.76 17.64 0.81
CA LEU A 160 -5.26 17.56 -0.56
C LEU A 160 -3.86 16.93 -0.68
N SER A 161 -3.08 16.87 0.41
CA SER A 161 -1.77 16.23 0.39
C SER A 161 -1.84 14.71 0.37
N PHE A 162 -2.94 14.13 0.81
CA PHE A 162 -3.11 12.69 0.97
C PHE A 162 -4.38 12.21 0.28
N THR A 163 -4.36 12.18 -1.04
CA THR A 163 -5.45 11.68 -1.88
C THR A 163 -5.18 10.25 -2.32
N GLU A 164 -6.22 9.55 -2.78
CA GLU A 164 -6.08 8.21 -3.31
C GLU A 164 -5.24 8.20 -4.56
N GLY A 165 -4.20 7.36 -4.55
CA GLY A 165 -3.35 7.22 -5.69
C GLY A 165 -2.71 8.52 -6.15
N SER A 166 -2.76 9.57 -5.31
CA SER A 166 -1.96 10.75 -5.53
C SER A 166 -0.49 10.39 -5.32
N ILE A 167 0.34 11.29 -5.23
CA ILE A 167 1.80 11.28 -5.15
C ILE A 167 2.42 10.03 -4.48
N GLY A 168 1.78 9.43 -3.46
CA GLY A 168 2.38 8.46 -2.53
C GLY A 168 3.18 7.34 -3.18
N GLY A 169 2.53 6.45 -3.94
CA GLY A 169 3.22 5.29 -4.53
C GLY A 169 4.17 5.65 -5.68
N ASP A 170 3.82 6.63 -6.50
CA ASP A 170 4.61 7.02 -7.66
C ASP A 170 5.85 7.86 -7.26
N VAL A 171 5.73 8.72 -6.26
CA VAL A 171 6.87 9.51 -5.76
C VAL A 171 7.97 8.63 -5.15
N GLU A 172 7.62 7.46 -4.63
CA GLU A 172 8.59 6.52 -4.05
C GLU A 172 9.51 5.89 -5.08
N ARG A 173 9.21 5.99 -6.38
CA ARG A 173 10.10 5.59 -7.47
C ARG A 173 11.34 6.49 -7.55
N ILE A 174 11.31 7.70 -6.98
CA ILE A 174 12.47 8.59 -6.89
C ILE A 174 13.42 8.09 -5.82
N SER A 175 14.65 7.74 -6.23
CA SER A 175 15.71 7.27 -5.35
C SER A 175 16.18 8.37 -4.39
N LEU A 176 16.12 8.09 -3.08
CA LEU A 176 16.64 9.01 -2.07
C LEU A 176 18.16 9.19 -2.18
N GLY A 177 18.90 8.15 -2.56
CA GLY A 177 20.34 8.21 -2.74
C GLY A 177 20.75 9.07 -3.93
N GLU A 178 20.04 9.00 -5.06
CA GLU A 178 20.28 9.86 -6.21
C GLU A 178 19.86 11.32 -5.92
N LEU A 179 18.77 11.51 -5.18
CA LEU A 179 18.30 12.80 -4.75
C LEU A 179 19.35 13.48 -3.83
N GLU A 180 19.90 12.72 -2.87
CA GLU A 180 20.99 13.17 -2.00
C GLU A 180 22.26 13.51 -2.80
N ALA A 181 22.63 12.68 -3.76
CA ALA A 181 23.77 12.94 -4.61
C ALA A 181 23.61 14.23 -5.44
N PHE A 182 22.39 14.56 -5.85
CA PHE A 182 22.12 15.76 -6.64
C PHE A 182 22.02 17.03 -5.81
N TYR A 183 21.33 17.01 -4.65
CA TYR A 183 21.05 18.19 -3.85
C TYR A 183 21.96 18.34 -2.62
N GLY A 184 22.64 17.28 -2.18
CA GLY A 184 23.40 17.24 -0.92
C GLY A 184 24.82 17.80 -1.01
N LYS A 185 25.44 17.79 -2.19
CA LYS A 185 26.80 18.31 -2.49
C LYS A 185 26.82 18.90 -3.90
N PRO A 186 27.92 19.54 -4.34
CA PRO A 186 27.96 20.09 -5.70
C PRO A 186 27.60 18.99 -6.72
N ARG A 187 26.37 18.97 -7.13
CA ARG A 187 25.64 18.23 -8.19
C ARG A 187 26.39 17.04 -8.78
N MET A 188 26.63 16.03 -7.98
CA MET A 188 27.30 14.79 -8.41
C MET A 188 26.27 13.73 -8.81
N GLN A 189 26.62 12.88 -9.76
CA GLN A 189 25.90 11.63 -9.99
C GLN A 189 26.00 10.73 -8.76
N ALA A 190 24.97 9.92 -8.52
CA ALA A 190 25.00 8.91 -7.47
C ALA A 190 26.24 8.02 -7.60
N SER A 191 26.85 7.70 -6.46
CA SER A 191 28.02 6.83 -6.44
C SER A 191 27.70 5.44 -6.99
N ALA A 192 28.72 4.72 -7.46
CA ALA A 192 28.54 3.33 -7.88
C ALA A 192 27.94 2.46 -6.75
N GLU A 193 28.25 2.78 -5.50
CA GLU A 193 27.71 2.07 -4.32
C GLU A 193 26.21 2.31 -4.13
N VAL A 194 25.72 3.56 -4.31
CA VAL A 194 24.27 3.86 -4.26
C VAL A 194 23.55 3.09 -5.34
N ARG A 195 24.03 3.14 -6.60
CA ARG A 195 23.42 2.39 -7.69
C ARG A 195 23.46 0.87 -7.47
N ALA A 196 24.58 0.34 -6.95
CA ALA A 196 24.69 -1.09 -6.62
C ALA A 196 23.71 -1.51 -5.51
N ARG A 197 23.54 -0.69 -4.47
CA ARG A 197 22.58 -0.91 -3.40
C ARG A 197 21.14 -0.90 -3.92
N GLU A 198 20.78 0.07 -4.75
CA GLU A 198 19.44 0.16 -5.36
C GLU A 198 19.17 -1.01 -6.29
N PHE A 199 20.13 -1.41 -7.11
CA PHE A 199 20.02 -2.61 -7.93
C PHE A 199 19.82 -3.87 -7.09
N ALA A 200 20.60 -4.03 -6.01
CA ALA A 200 20.44 -5.16 -5.08
C ALA A 200 19.04 -5.16 -4.43
N GLN A 201 18.54 -3.99 -4.04
CA GLN A 201 17.18 -3.85 -3.51
C GLN A 201 16.10 -4.21 -4.55
N ALA A 202 16.29 -3.84 -5.81
CA ALA A 202 15.33 -4.09 -6.88
C ALA A 202 15.26 -5.57 -7.32
N VAL A 203 16.31 -6.38 -7.03
CA VAL A 203 16.33 -7.82 -7.33
C VAL A 203 16.13 -8.69 -6.09
N ALA A 204 16.11 -8.11 -4.89
CA ALA A 204 15.85 -8.84 -3.65
C ALA A 204 14.47 -9.51 -3.69
N PHE A 205 14.40 -10.70 -3.10
CA PHE A 205 13.11 -11.35 -2.88
C PHE A 205 12.27 -10.51 -1.91
N ARG A 206 11.11 -10.07 -2.36
CA ARG A 206 10.17 -9.26 -1.57
C ARG A 206 8.76 -9.68 -1.91
N GLU A 207 7.91 -9.72 -0.90
CA GLU A 207 6.46 -9.82 -1.14
C GLU A 207 6.02 -8.64 -2.00
N PRO A 208 5.41 -8.88 -3.17
CA PRO A 208 4.87 -7.79 -3.96
C PRO A 208 3.75 -7.09 -3.19
N THR A 209 3.87 -5.79 -3.00
CA THR A 209 2.74 -4.96 -2.61
C THR A 209 1.73 -4.99 -3.73
N GLY A 210 0.44 -5.19 -3.41
CA GLY A 210 -0.52 -5.31 -4.49
C GLY A 210 -1.91 -5.65 -3.97
N SER A 211 -2.62 -6.49 -4.68
CA SER A 211 -4.01 -6.81 -4.35
C SER A 211 -4.53 -7.98 -5.20
N ASN A 212 -5.63 -8.60 -4.77
CA ASN A 212 -6.47 -9.44 -5.63
C ASN A 212 -7.88 -8.84 -5.67
N GLY A 213 -8.45 -8.76 -6.85
CA GLY A 213 -9.86 -8.46 -7.06
C GLY A 213 -10.48 -9.49 -8.00
N PHE A 214 -11.67 -10.01 -7.64
CA PHE A 214 -12.47 -10.87 -8.48
C PHE A 214 -13.89 -10.31 -8.55
N ALA A 215 -14.42 -10.16 -9.75
CA ALA A 215 -15.83 -9.82 -9.98
C ALA A 215 -16.50 -10.96 -10.72
N ILE A 216 -17.58 -11.51 -10.16
CA ILE A 216 -18.29 -12.68 -10.66
C ILE A 216 -19.67 -12.24 -11.12
N ALA A 217 -19.99 -12.46 -12.39
CA ALA A 217 -21.28 -12.13 -12.95
C ALA A 217 -22.37 -13.15 -12.50
N PRO A 218 -23.66 -12.78 -12.52
CA PRO A 218 -24.79 -13.64 -12.15
C PRO A 218 -24.80 -15.01 -12.84
N SER A 219 -24.29 -15.10 -14.07
CA SER A 219 -24.19 -16.35 -14.83
C SER A 219 -23.30 -17.41 -14.19
N ASN A 220 -22.42 -17.01 -13.29
CA ASN A 220 -21.47 -17.89 -12.59
C ASN A 220 -21.71 -17.96 -11.07
N THR A 221 -22.87 -17.49 -10.60
CA THR A 221 -23.25 -17.55 -9.19
C THR A 221 -24.47 -18.44 -8.98
N LYS A 222 -24.59 -19.04 -7.81
CA LYS A 222 -25.69 -19.94 -7.48
C LYS A 222 -27.02 -19.20 -7.38
N ASP A 223 -27.00 -18.01 -6.80
CA ASP A 223 -28.23 -17.26 -6.47
C ASP A 223 -28.54 -16.17 -7.53
N GLY A 224 -27.78 -16.11 -8.62
CA GLY A 224 -28.00 -15.16 -9.72
C GLY A 224 -27.68 -13.71 -9.36
N HIS A 225 -26.84 -13.48 -8.34
CA HIS A 225 -26.38 -12.15 -7.92
C HIS A 225 -24.89 -11.98 -8.23
N ALA A 226 -24.46 -10.76 -8.59
CA ALA A 226 -23.04 -10.48 -8.78
C ALA A 226 -22.27 -10.56 -7.45
N LEU A 227 -21.01 -11.03 -7.51
CA LEU A 227 -20.13 -11.09 -6.36
C LEU A 227 -18.86 -10.29 -6.61
N LEU A 228 -18.28 -9.74 -5.53
CA LEU A 228 -16.99 -9.03 -5.57
C LEU A 228 -16.08 -9.50 -4.44
N LEU A 229 -14.83 -9.86 -4.77
CA LEU A 229 -13.74 -10.02 -3.82
C LEU A 229 -12.96 -8.71 -3.73
N ILE A 230 -12.77 -8.20 -2.53
CA ILE A 230 -11.96 -7.04 -2.18
C ILE A 230 -10.81 -7.54 -1.30
N ASN A 231 -9.59 -7.58 -1.83
CA ASN A 231 -8.43 -8.11 -1.10
C ASN A 231 -7.15 -7.32 -1.41
N PRO A 232 -6.97 -6.12 -0.80
CA PRO A 232 -5.71 -5.38 -0.91
C PRO A 232 -4.57 -6.10 -0.19
N HIS A 233 -3.40 -6.17 -0.84
CA HIS A 233 -2.15 -6.62 -0.24
C HIS A 233 -1.27 -5.40 0.08
N THR A 234 -1.48 -4.83 1.25
CA THR A 234 -0.72 -3.68 1.75
C THR A 234 -0.08 -4.02 3.08
N SER A 235 0.66 -3.08 3.65
CA SER A 235 1.11 -3.20 5.04
C SER A 235 -0.08 -3.49 5.95
N PHE A 236 0.10 -4.39 6.92
CA PHE A 236 -0.91 -4.65 7.94
C PHE A 236 -1.16 -3.36 8.73
N PHE A 237 -2.39 -3.18 9.20
CA PHE A 237 -2.80 -1.99 9.94
C PHE A 237 -2.71 -0.67 9.14
N PHE A 238 -2.66 -0.76 7.80
CA PHE A 238 -2.63 0.43 6.92
C PHE A 238 -4.00 1.10 6.78
N ARG A 239 -5.08 0.38 7.05
CA ARG A 239 -6.46 0.83 6.83
C ARG A 239 -7.35 0.60 8.05
N SER A 240 -8.28 1.55 8.25
CA SER A 240 -9.47 1.43 9.10
C SER A 240 -10.58 0.74 8.33
N GLU A 241 -11.29 -0.18 8.95
CA GLU A 241 -12.55 -0.72 8.47
C GLU A 241 -13.71 0.05 9.12
N LEU A 242 -14.65 0.56 8.32
CA LEU A 242 -15.76 1.35 8.85
C LEU A 242 -16.95 1.38 7.88
N GLN A 243 -18.09 1.82 8.42
CA GLN A 243 -19.23 2.29 7.62
C GLN A 243 -19.47 3.78 7.87
N VAL A 244 -19.77 4.52 6.81
CA VAL A 244 -20.13 5.93 6.88
C VAL A 244 -21.45 6.16 6.15
N THR A 245 -22.39 6.82 6.83
CA THR A 245 -23.75 7.09 6.34
C THR A 245 -24.17 8.53 6.59
N SER A 246 -25.06 9.07 5.74
CA SER A 246 -25.69 10.37 5.94
C SER A 246 -27.14 10.41 5.45
N ASP A 247 -27.93 11.35 5.99
CA ASP A 247 -29.29 11.64 5.47
C ASP A 247 -29.24 12.21 4.02
N ALA A 248 -28.05 12.63 3.54
CA ALA A 248 -27.81 13.11 2.19
C ALA A 248 -27.48 11.97 1.19
N GLY A 249 -27.68 10.71 1.58
CA GLY A 249 -27.57 9.52 0.72
C GLY A 249 -26.18 8.90 0.64
N LEU A 250 -25.22 9.30 1.46
CA LEU A 250 -23.98 8.54 1.65
C LEU A 250 -24.31 7.28 2.46
N ASN A 251 -23.86 6.12 1.99
CA ASN A 251 -23.87 4.87 2.74
C ASN A 251 -22.82 3.93 2.15
N ALA A 252 -21.61 3.96 2.67
CA ALA A 252 -20.49 3.17 2.19
C ALA A 252 -19.83 2.41 3.34
N TYR A 253 -19.51 1.14 3.09
CA TYR A 253 -18.78 0.24 3.99
C TYR A 253 -17.49 -0.23 3.33
N GLY A 254 -16.41 -0.31 4.06
CA GLY A 254 -15.15 -0.89 3.59
C GLY A 254 -13.93 -0.32 4.28
N ALA A 255 -12.80 -0.38 3.58
CA ALA A 255 -11.50 0.05 4.09
C ALA A 255 -11.18 1.48 3.65
N ALA A 256 -10.88 2.35 4.63
CA ALA A 256 -10.34 3.70 4.44
C ALA A 256 -8.87 3.71 4.88
N THR A 257 -8.00 4.38 4.17
CA THR A 257 -6.64 4.60 4.65
C THR A 257 -6.67 5.59 5.83
N TRP A 258 -5.96 5.31 6.91
CA TRP A 258 -5.96 6.14 8.11
C TRP A 258 -5.73 7.63 7.79
N GLY A 259 -6.72 8.43 8.13
CA GLY A 259 -6.73 9.87 7.88
C GLY A 259 -7.44 10.32 6.59
N GLN A 260 -7.81 9.40 5.69
CA GLN A 260 -8.65 9.72 4.53
C GLN A 260 -10.15 9.68 4.90
N PHE A 261 -10.94 10.58 4.31
CA PHE A 261 -12.37 10.73 4.62
C PHE A 261 -13.29 10.10 3.57
N PHE A 262 -12.84 9.03 2.93
CA PHE A 262 -13.61 8.25 1.98
C PHE A 262 -13.26 6.76 2.08
N VAL A 263 -14.21 5.90 1.76
CA VAL A 263 -13.97 4.46 1.63
C VAL A 263 -13.16 4.20 0.37
N TYR A 264 -11.91 3.80 0.54
CA TYR A 264 -10.97 3.55 -0.55
C TYR A 264 -11.39 2.36 -1.40
N GLN A 265 -11.70 1.24 -0.74
CA GLN A 265 -12.18 -0.01 -1.34
C GLN A 265 -13.34 -0.51 -0.51
N GLY A 266 -14.43 -0.82 -1.14
CA GLY A 266 -15.62 -1.21 -0.40
C GLY A 266 -16.86 -1.32 -1.28
N PHE A 267 -17.99 -1.11 -0.67
CA PHE A 267 -19.28 -1.23 -1.31
C PHE A 267 -20.32 -0.30 -0.66
N ASN A 268 -21.38 -0.05 -1.38
CA ASN A 268 -22.62 0.55 -0.88
C ASN A 268 -23.79 -0.42 -1.11
N ALA A 269 -25.02 0.02 -0.96
CA ALA A 269 -26.19 -0.84 -1.15
C ALA A 269 -26.33 -1.39 -2.60
N HIS A 270 -25.70 -0.75 -3.57
CA HIS A 270 -25.88 -0.99 -5.00
C HIS A 270 -24.62 -1.42 -5.72
N THR A 271 -23.48 -0.86 -5.36
CA THR A 271 -22.22 -1.02 -6.10
C THR A 271 -21.06 -1.38 -5.18
N GLY A 272 -20.05 -2.08 -5.72
CA GLY A 272 -18.79 -2.31 -5.07
C GLY A 272 -17.61 -2.03 -5.98
N TRP A 273 -16.49 -1.63 -5.38
CA TRP A 273 -15.25 -1.29 -6.07
C TRP A 273 -14.03 -1.84 -5.33
N MET A 274 -13.13 -2.41 -6.13
CA MET A 274 -11.86 -2.93 -5.68
C MET A 274 -10.74 -2.36 -6.54
N HIS A 275 -9.73 -1.77 -5.90
CA HIS A 275 -8.54 -1.27 -6.58
C HIS A 275 -7.37 -2.22 -6.43
N THR A 276 -6.73 -2.57 -7.55
CA THR A 276 -5.46 -3.28 -7.57
C THR A 276 -4.37 -2.38 -8.15
N SER A 277 -3.13 -2.50 -7.70
CA SER A 277 -2.04 -1.75 -8.33
C SER A 277 -1.93 -2.13 -9.81
N SER A 278 -1.86 -1.11 -10.66
CA SER A 278 -1.80 -1.25 -12.11
C SER A 278 -0.36 -1.47 -12.60
N THR A 279 -0.25 -2.21 -13.70
CA THR A 279 1.01 -2.40 -14.44
C THR A 279 1.20 -1.38 -15.56
N VAL A 280 0.24 -0.48 -15.76
CA VAL A 280 0.36 0.63 -16.71
C VAL A 280 1.49 1.56 -16.28
N ASP A 281 2.35 1.93 -17.20
CA ASP A 281 3.39 2.94 -16.95
C ASP A 281 2.77 4.35 -17.03
N VAL A 282 2.76 5.07 -15.91
CA VAL A 282 2.14 6.40 -15.77
C VAL A 282 3.12 7.47 -15.31
N VAL A 283 4.39 7.12 -15.19
CA VAL A 283 5.46 7.98 -14.69
C VAL A 283 6.62 7.97 -15.68
N ASP A 284 7.11 9.15 -16.07
CA ASP A 284 8.21 9.28 -17.01
C ASP A 284 9.37 10.12 -16.46
N GLU A 285 10.57 9.81 -16.93
CA GLU A 285 11.75 10.61 -16.72
C GLU A 285 12.17 11.29 -18.03
N PHE A 286 12.53 12.58 -17.92
CA PHE A 286 13.00 13.37 -19.05
C PHE A 286 14.42 13.85 -18.80
N ALA A 287 15.33 13.51 -19.72
CA ALA A 287 16.75 13.89 -19.67
C ALA A 287 16.94 15.29 -20.26
N GLU A 288 17.07 16.29 -19.40
CA GLU A 288 17.12 17.70 -19.74
C GLU A 288 18.54 18.18 -20.06
N THR A 289 18.72 18.88 -21.17
CA THR A 289 19.98 19.52 -21.52
C THR A 289 20.02 20.92 -20.93
N ILE A 290 20.75 21.09 -19.84
CA ILE A 290 20.83 22.36 -19.09
C ILE A 290 22.03 23.20 -19.57
N GLN A 291 21.81 24.52 -19.68
CA GLN A 291 22.84 25.52 -20.01
C GLN A 291 22.78 26.67 -19.01
N SER A 292 23.95 27.26 -18.73
CA SER A 292 24.05 28.46 -17.89
C SER A 292 24.39 29.65 -18.76
N GLN A 293 23.60 30.72 -18.68
CA GLN A 293 23.81 31.96 -19.41
C GLN A 293 23.61 33.13 -18.47
N GLY A 294 24.64 33.95 -18.26
CA GLY A 294 24.58 35.12 -17.36
C GLY A 294 24.16 34.77 -15.92
N GLY A 295 24.58 33.60 -15.42
CA GLY A 295 24.23 33.12 -14.08
C GLY A 295 22.81 32.55 -13.94
N LYS A 296 22.00 32.54 -14.99
CA LYS A 296 20.68 31.92 -15.04
C LYS A 296 20.76 30.57 -15.74
N LEU A 297 19.88 29.64 -15.32
CA LEU A 297 19.80 28.29 -15.90
C LEU A 297 18.66 28.22 -16.91
N PHE A 298 18.95 27.60 -18.03
CA PHE A 298 18.01 27.33 -19.10
C PHE A 298 18.08 25.84 -19.50
N TYR A 299 17.00 25.30 -20.02
CA TYR A 299 16.99 23.99 -20.63
C TYR A 299 16.59 24.09 -22.11
N LYS A 300 17.19 23.24 -22.93
CA LYS A 300 16.90 23.16 -24.38
C LYS A 300 15.55 22.49 -24.60
N TYR A 301 14.70 23.06 -25.49
CA TYR A 301 13.42 22.48 -25.91
C TYR A 301 13.18 22.79 -27.40
N GLY A 302 13.36 21.80 -28.27
CA GLY A 302 13.36 22.02 -29.71
C GLY A 302 14.44 23.03 -30.12
N ALA A 303 14.01 24.13 -30.71
CA ALA A 303 14.85 25.28 -31.06
C ALA A 303 14.94 26.34 -29.98
N GLU A 304 14.18 26.19 -28.88
CA GLU A 304 14.06 27.18 -27.79
C GLU A 304 15.01 26.91 -26.65
N GLN A 305 15.31 28.00 -25.89
CA GLN A 305 15.91 27.95 -24.57
C GLN A 305 14.88 28.41 -23.56
N ARG A 306 14.41 27.54 -22.69
CA ARG A 306 13.43 27.83 -21.66
C ARG A 306 14.07 27.98 -20.29
N PRO A 307 13.63 28.95 -19.46
CA PRO A 307 14.21 29.11 -18.14
C PRO A 307 13.89 27.91 -17.24
N VAL A 308 14.88 27.48 -16.45
CA VAL A 308 14.67 26.52 -15.37
C VAL A 308 14.04 27.27 -14.21
N GLU A 309 12.88 26.80 -13.75
CA GLU A 309 12.27 27.31 -12.51
C GLU A 309 13.13 26.92 -11.31
N THR A 310 13.39 27.89 -10.44
CA THR A 310 14.20 27.68 -9.24
C THR A 310 13.39 28.06 -8.02
N ARG A 311 13.32 27.17 -7.03
CA ARG A 311 12.61 27.41 -5.76
C ARG A 311 13.47 27.04 -4.57
N ALA A 312 13.41 27.87 -3.52
CA ALA A 312 13.97 27.52 -2.21
C ALA A 312 12.96 26.63 -1.45
N VAL A 313 13.43 25.50 -0.96
CA VAL A 313 12.67 24.58 -0.11
C VAL A 313 13.39 24.42 1.22
N GLU A 314 12.71 24.76 2.31
CA GLU A 314 13.19 24.47 3.66
C GLU A 314 12.55 23.18 4.18
N VAL A 315 13.38 22.30 4.71
CA VAL A 315 12.95 21.08 5.42
C VAL A 315 13.37 21.22 6.88
N ALA A 316 12.38 21.31 7.77
CA ALA A 316 12.62 21.32 9.21
C ALA A 316 12.88 19.89 9.69
N TYR A 317 13.75 19.74 10.68
CA TYR A 317 14.03 18.43 11.28
C TYR A 317 14.38 18.57 12.76
N ARG A 318 14.14 17.54 13.54
CA ARG A 318 14.53 17.47 14.94
C ARG A 318 16.00 17.13 15.04
N ALA A 319 16.78 18.02 15.62
CA ALA A 319 18.19 17.81 15.89
C ALA A 319 18.42 16.85 17.08
N ALA A 320 19.65 16.40 17.26
CA ALA A 320 20.01 15.45 18.34
C ALA A 320 19.76 16.02 19.76
N ASP A 321 19.79 17.32 19.92
CA ASP A 321 19.49 18.02 21.18
C ASP A 321 17.98 18.26 21.41
N GLY A 322 17.13 17.79 20.48
CA GLY A 322 15.67 17.93 20.53
C GLY A 322 15.16 19.25 19.96
N SER A 323 16.01 20.20 19.56
CA SER A 323 15.60 21.44 18.91
C SER A 323 15.14 21.22 17.46
N LEU A 324 14.39 22.18 16.91
CA LEU A 324 14.07 22.19 15.48
C LEU A 324 15.13 22.97 14.72
N ALA A 325 15.82 22.26 13.82
CA ALA A 325 16.75 22.81 12.86
C ALA A 325 16.15 22.79 11.45
N LYS A 326 16.78 23.47 10.49
CA LYS A 326 16.33 23.53 9.09
C LYS A 326 17.48 23.26 8.14
N LYS A 327 17.18 22.56 7.04
CA LYS A 327 18.03 22.49 5.85
C LYS A 327 17.33 23.18 4.68
N SER A 328 18.08 24.03 3.99
CA SER A 328 17.59 24.78 2.82
C SER A 328 18.15 24.15 1.56
N PHE A 329 17.30 23.93 0.58
CA PHE A 329 17.63 23.37 -0.71
C PHE A 329 17.19 24.33 -1.82
N THR A 330 18.03 24.51 -2.84
CA THR A 330 17.61 25.13 -4.09
C THR A 330 17.14 24.04 -5.03
N THR A 331 15.83 23.92 -5.25
CA THR A 331 15.23 22.92 -6.13
C THR A 331 15.00 23.50 -7.52
N TYR A 332 14.94 22.63 -8.51
CA TYR A 332 14.84 22.97 -9.92
C TYR A 332 13.67 22.25 -10.56
N ARG A 333 13.03 22.90 -11.53
CA ARG A 333 11.89 22.34 -12.27
C ARG A 333 11.94 22.76 -13.72
N THR A 334 11.60 21.85 -14.63
CA THR A 334 11.23 22.15 -16.03
C THR A 334 9.73 21.97 -16.22
N HIS A 335 9.22 22.13 -17.43
CA HIS A 335 7.81 21.87 -17.71
C HIS A 335 7.45 20.39 -17.61
N HIS A 336 8.43 19.47 -17.68
CA HIS A 336 8.22 18.03 -17.46
C HIS A 336 8.06 17.68 -15.97
N GLY A 337 8.61 18.48 -15.05
CA GLY A 337 8.51 18.22 -13.63
C GLY A 337 9.73 18.66 -12.84
N PRO A 338 9.79 18.33 -11.53
CA PRO A 338 10.96 18.63 -10.70
C PRO A 338 12.17 17.79 -11.15
N ILE A 339 13.36 18.38 -11.01
CA ILE A 339 14.61 17.66 -11.22
C ILE A 339 14.87 16.78 -9.99
N VAL A 340 15.13 15.49 -10.23
CA VAL A 340 15.31 14.50 -9.14
C VAL A 340 16.71 13.92 -9.07
N ARG A 341 17.52 14.02 -10.15
CA ARG A 341 18.86 13.45 -10.25
C ARG A 341 19.62 13.99 -11.46
N ALA A 342 20.88 13.60 -11.60
CA ALA A 342 21.66 13.76 -12.81
C ALA A 342 22.12 12.39 -13.36
N ALA A 343 22.10 12.23 -14.67
CA ALA A 343 22.58 11.05 -15.37
C ALA A 343 23.21 11.44 -16.71
N ASP A 344 24.37 10.88 -17.04
CA ASP A 344 25.05 11.06 -18.34
C ASP A 344 25.22 12.52 -18.77
N GLY A 345 25.52 13.39 -17.79
CA GLY A 345 25.72 14.83 -18.01
C GLY A 345 24.44 15.65 -18.20
N LYS A 346 23.28 15.03 -18.13
CA LYS A 346 21.95 15.67 -18.18
C LYS A 346 21.29 15.67 -16.81
N TRP A 347 20.38 16.61 -16.60
CA TRP A 347 19.47 16.59 -15.46
C TRP A 347 18.23 15.80 -15.79
N VAL A 348 17.68 15.07 -14.82
CA VAL A 348 16.49 14.24 -15.03
C VAL A 348 15.31 14.85 -14.30
N ALA A 349 14.32 15.29 -15.09
CA ALA A 349 13.01 15.69 -14.60
C ALA A 349 12.09 14.47 -14.43
N PHE A 350 11.22 14.51 -13.44
CA PHE A 350 10.29 13.42 -13.10
C PHE A 350 8.85 13.88 -13.29
N ALA A 351 8.15 13.25 -14.22
CA ALA A 351 6.77 13.55 -14.57
C ALA A 351 5.83 12.48 -14.01
N MET A 352 4.83 12.92 -13.24
CA MET A 352 3.78 12.07 -12.68
C MET A 352 2.47 12.83 -12.53
N MET A 353 1.39 12.14 -12.22
CA MET A 353 0.11 12.78 -11.91
C MET A 353 0.22 13.72 -10.69
N TYR A 354 -0.36 14.91 -10.83
CA TYR A 354 -0.58 15.80 -9.69
C TYR A 354 -1.94 16.51 -9.83
N LYS A 355 -3.01 15.79 -9.47
CA LYS A 355 -4.41 16.24 -9.52
C LYS A 355 -5.12 16.01 -8.19
N PRO A 356 -4.69 16.66 -7.10
CA PRO A 356 -5.21 16.35 -5.76
C PRO A 356 -6.70 16.65 -5.58
N VAL A 357 -7.23 17.68 -6.22
CA VAL A 357 -8.66 18.03 -6.14
C VAL A 357 -9.50 16.97 -6.81
N GLU A 358 -9.23 16.69 -8.10
CA GLU A 358 -9.95 15.69 -8.88
C GLU A 358 -9.84 14.28 -8.28
N ALA A 359 -8.71 13.98 -7.63
CA ALA A 359 -8.52 12.70 -6.94
C ALA A 359 -9.43 12.57 -5.71
N LEU A 360 -9.62 13.63 -4.91
CA LEU A 360 -10.60 13.64 -3.82
C LEU A 360 -12.04 13.58 -4.35
N GLU A 361 -12.35 14.32 -5.42
CA GLU A 361 -13.67 14.27 -6.06
C GLU A 361 -13.98 12.84 -6.53
N GLN A 362 -13.09 12.21 -7.27
CA GLN A 362 -13.27 10.85 -7.77
C GLN A 362 -13.43 9.85 -6.62
N SER A 363 -12.61 9.96 -5.58
CA SER A 363 -12.62 9.04 -4.44
C SER A 363 -13.90 9.16 -3.61
N PHE A 364 -14.40 10.36 -3.38
CA PHE A 364 -15.63 10.57 -2.62
C PHE A 364 -16.87 10.23 -3.46
N LEU A 365 -16.96 10.75 -4.67
CA LEU A 365 -18.18 10.61 -5.50
C LEU A 365 -18.48 9.16 -5.90
N ARG A 366 -17.45 8.30 -6.09
CA ARG A 366 -17.69 6.89 -6.40
C ARG A 366 -18.40 6.15 -5.26
N THR A 367 -18.23 6.58 -4.00
CA THR A 367 -18.93 5.97 -2.85
C THR A 367 -20.46 6.17 -2.92
N LYS A 368 -20.93 7.14 -3.72
CA LYS A 368 -22.34 7.47 -3.94
C LYS A 368 -22.86 6.96 -5.29
N ALA A 369 -22.06 6.22 -6.06
CA ALA A 369 -22.51 5.61 -7.33
C ALA A 369 -23.57 4.53 -7.03
N VAL A 370 -24.64 4.51 -7.83
CA VAL A 370 -25.77 3.57 -7.65
C VAL A 370 -25.86 2.52 -8.76
N ASP A 371 -25.00 2.64 -9.78
CA ASP A 371 -24.91 1.71 -10.91
C ASP A 371 -23.62 1.93 -11.70
N TYR A 372 -23.37 1.07 -12.69
CA TYR A 372 -22.21 1.18 -13.57
C TYR A 372 -22.16 2.53 -14.31
N ALA A 373 -23.27 3.07 -14.76
CA ALA A 373 -23.28 4.32 -15.51
C ALA A 373 -22.85 5.51 -14.66
N SER A 374 -23.35 5.62 -13.43
CA SER A 374 -22.96 6.65 -12.47
C SER A 374 -21.50 6.46 -12.01
N PHE A 375 -21.06 5.22 -11.81
CA PHE A 375 -19.66 4.91 -11.49
C PHE A 375 -18.72 5.33 -12.63
N LEU A 376 -19.06 4.98 -13.89
CA LEU A 376 -18.27 5.33 -15.07
C LEU A 376 -18.14 6.86 -15.24
N LYS A 377 -19.22 7.61 -14.97
CA LYS A 377 -19.19 9.08 -15.01
C LYS A 377 -18.16 9.67 -14.05
N VAL A 378 -18.05 9.10 -12.85
CA VAL A 378 -17.02 9.51 -11.88
C VAL A 378 -15.62 9.08 -12.33
N ALA A 379 -15.48 7.89 -12.91
CA ALA A 379 -14.23 7.36 -13.44
C ALA A 379 -13.62 8.24 -14.57
N GLU A 380 -14.44 9.02 -15.29
CA GLU A 380 -13.98 9.97 -16.34
C GLU A 380 -13.10 11.12 -15.79
N LEU A 381 -13.06 11.35 -14.48
CA LEU A 381 -12.09 12.26 -13.87
C LEU A 381 -10.65 11.77 -14.07
N LYS A 382 -10.44 10.44 -14.21
CA LYS A 382 -9.15 9.81 -14.49
C LYS A 382 -8.05 10.30 -13.53
N ALA A 383 -8.39 10.38 -12.27
CA ALA A 383 -7.56 10.96 -11.22
C ALA A 383 -7.05 9.95 -10.19
N ASN A 384 -7.23 8.64 -10.43
CA ASN A 384 -6.43 7.63 -9.72
C ASN A 384 -5.03 7.60 -10.34
N SER A 385 -4.01 7.40 -9.53
CA SER A 385 -2.72 6.96 -10.03
C SER A 385 -2.77 5.44 -10.24
N SER A 386 -1.76 4.83 -10.71
CA SER A 386 -1.45 3.40 -10.91
C SER A 386 -2.45 2.35 -10.34
N ASN A 387 -3.77 2.52 -10.56
CA ASN A 387 -4.81 1.60 -10.04
C ASN A 387 -5.76 1.10 -11.12
N ASN A 388 -5.87 -0.22 -11.25
CA ASN A 388 -7.00 -0.86 -11.89
C ASN A 388 -8.22 -0.81 -10.98
N THR A 389 -9.42 -0.95 -11.55
CA THR A 389 -10.66 -1.07 -10.78
C THR A 389 -11.47 -2.27 -11.26
N LEU A 390 -11.86 -3.13 -10.33
CA LEU A 390 -12.92 -4.10 -10.53
C LEU A 390 -14.20 -3.57 -9.89
N PHE A 391 -15.30 -3.75 -10.59
CA PHE A 391 -16.62 -3.26 -10.24
C PHE A 391 -17.64 -4.39 -10.30
N ALA A 392 -18.62 -4.36 -9.40
CA ALA A 392 -19.84 -5.17 -9.47
C ALA A 392 -21.04 -4.39 -8.92
N ASP A 393 -22.25 -4.67 -9.39
CA ASP A 393 -23.46 -4.01 -8.92
C ASP A 393 -24.68 -4.94 -8.76
N ASP A 394 -25.75 -4.39 -8.17
CA ASP A 394 -27.03 -5.09 -7.93
C ASP A 394 -27.87 -5.33 -9.21
N LYS A 395 -27.46 -4.75 -10.33
CA LYS A 395 -28.03 -5.04 -11.66
C LYS A 395 -27.34 -6.22 -12.33
N GLY A 396 -26.32 -6.79 -11.69
CA GLY A 396 -25.54 -7.92 -12.17
C GLY A 396 -24.42 -7.54 -13.14
N GLU A 397 -24.12 -6.27 -13.26
CA GLU A 397 -23.02 -5.79 -14.11
C GLU A 397 -21.68 -5.98 -13.39
N VAL A 398 -20.69 -6.47 -14.11
CA VAL A 398 -19.30 -6.58 -13.65
C VAL A 398 -18.38 -5.92 -14.66
N ALA A 399 -17.36 -5.17 -14.16
CA ALA A 399 -16.44 -4.47 -15.04
C ALA A 399 -15.01 -4.47 -14.52
N TYR A 400 -14.06 -4.33 -15.47
CA TYR A 400 -12.66 -4.06 -15.26
C TYR A 400 -12.30 -2.78 -15.99
N LEU A 401 -11.74 -1.81 -15.28
CA LEU A 401 -11.50 -0.46 -15.74
C LEU A 401 -10.13 0.07 -15.31
N HIS A 402 -9.63 1.07 -16.04
CA HIS A 402 -8.47 1.88 -15.66
C HIS A 402 -8.89 3.36 -15.44
N PRO A 403 -9.59 3.73 -14.36
CA PRO A 403 -10.00 5.12 -14.09
C PRO A 403 -8.82 5.93 -13.52
N GLN A 404 -7.67 5.80 -14.15
CA GLN A 404 -6.39 6.35 -13.72
C GLN A 404 -5.84 7.34 -14.74
N PHE A 405 -4.85 8.10 -14.31
CA PHE A 405 -4.12 9.04 -15.14
C PHE A 405 -3.18 8.26 -16.07
N ILE A 406 -3.52 8.18 -17.37
CA ILE A 406 -2.66 7.53 -18.38
C ILE A 406 -2.29 8.56 -19.43
N PRO A 407 -1.04 9.07 -19.45
CA PRO A 407 -0.61 10.00 -20.47
C PRO A 407 -0.58 9.35 -21.86
N ARG A 408 -0.98 10.09 -22.90
CA ARG A 408 -0.74 9.70 -24.30
C ARG A 408 0.70 9.99 -24.65
N ARG A 409 1.41 8.97 -25.06
CA ARG A 409 2.82 9.03 -25.44
C ARG A 409 3.00 8.67 -26.92
N ASP A 410 4.12 9.09 -27.48
CA ASP A 410 4.57 8.61 -28.78
C ASP A 410 5.30 7.27 -28.59
N ASP A 411 4.68 6.17 -29.03
CA ASP A 411 5.17 4.80 -28.83
C ASP A 411 6.50 4.48 -29.54
N ARG A 412 7.03 5.42 -30.34
CA ARG A 412 8.39 5.33 -30.90
C ARG A 412 9.49 5.48 -29.84
N PHE A 413 9.20 6.15 -28.71
CA PHE A 413 10.16 6.33 -27.62
C PHE A 413 10.01 5.22 -26.58
N ASP A 414 11.13 4.91 -25.90
CA ASP A 414 11.19 3.96 -24.79
C ASP A 414 11.12 4.70 -23.45
N TYR A 415 9.91 4.87 -22.91
CA TYR A 415 9.66 5.57 -21.65
C TYR A 415 10.03 4.75 -20.41
N THR A 416 10.47 3.51 -20.57
CA THR A 416 11.06 2.74 -19.44
C THR A 416 12.44 3.29 -19.03
N LYS A 417 12.95 4.28 -19.76
CA LYS A 417 14.21 5.00 -19.53
C LYS A 417 13.98 6.50 -19.70
N PRO A 418 14.88 7.35 -19.18
CA PRO A 418 14.80 8.77 -19.44
C PRO A 418 14.79 9.07 -20.93
N VAL A 419 13.73 9.73 -21.43
CA VAL A 419 13.63 10.20 -22.80
C VAL A 419 14.27 11.57 -22.95
N ASP A 420 14.65 11.97 -24.18
CA ASP A 420 15.29 13.26 -24.41
C ASP A 420 14.29 14.41 -24.23
N GLY A 421 14.40 15.15 -23.13
CA GLY A 421 13.54 16.29 -22.77
C GLY A 421 13.70 17.50 -23.71
N ALA A 422 14.76 17.53 -24.54
CA ALA A 422 14.91 18.55 -25.58
C ALA A 422 14.04 18.27 -26.84
N ASN A 423 13.44 17.09 -26.94
CA ASN A 423 12.64 16.69 -28.09
C ASN A 423 11.13 16.86 -27.81
N PRO A 424 10.43 17.86 -28.39
CA PRO A 424 9.00 18.08 -28.17
C PRO A 424 8.09 16.90 -28.57
N ALA A 425 8.59 15.97 -29.40
CA ALA A 425 7.82 14.78 -29.79
C ALA A 425 7.69 13.78 -28.62
N ALA A 426 8.57 13.84 -27.61
CA ALA A 426 8.53 12.99 -26.44
C ALA A 426 7.54 13.48 -25.37
N ASP A 427 6.98 14.69 -25.51
CA ASP A 427 6.01 15.23 -24.53
C ASP A 427 4.71 14.42 -24.49
N TRP A 428 4.06 14.45 -23.33
CA TRP A 428 2.71 13.95 -23.17
C TRP A 428 1.70 14.76 -24.00
N LYS A 429 0.84 14.05 -24.72
CA LYS A 429 -0.17 14.63 -25.60
C LYS A 429 -1.60 14.52 -25.01
N GLY A 430 -1.76 14.88 -23.75
CA GLY A 430 -3.01 14.72 -23.01
C GLY A 430 -3.14 13.32 -22.40
N LEU A 431 -4.39 12.94 -22.06
CA LEU A 431 -4.70 11.66 -21.41
C LEU A 431 -5.47 10.75 -22.37
N HIS A 432 -5.31 9.44 -22.19
CA HIS A 432 -6.19 8.47 -22.81
C HIS A 432 -7.63 8.61 -22.30
N ALA A 433 -8.60 8.36 -23.17
CA ALA A 433 -9.98 8.11 -22.74
C ALA A 433 -10.05 6.74 -22.04
N LEU A 434 -11.05 6.53 -21.17
CA LEU A 434 -11.24 5.23 -20.51
C LEU A 434 -11.40 4.08 -21.51
N SER A 435 -12.04 4.35 -22.66
CA SER A 435 -12.25 3.39 -23.75
C SER A 435 -10.98 3.05 -24.54
N GLU A 436 -9.89 3.78 -24.36
CA GLU A 436 -8.60 3.54 -25.01
C GLU A 436 -7.61 2.76 -24.12
N ALA A 437 -7.91 2.65 -22.82
CA ALA A 437 -7.21 1.77 -21.91
C ALA A 437 -7.85 0.37 -21.93
N PRO A 438 -7.11 -0.69 -21.54
CA PRO A 438 -7.70 -2.03 -21.43
C PRO A 438 -8.91 -2.03 -20.49
N HIS A 439 -10.07 -2.42 -20.97
CA HIS A 439 -11.31 -2.45 -20.20
C HIS A 439 -12.20 -3.61 -20.64
N LEU A 440 -13.07 -4.06 -19.74
CA LEU A 440 -14.04 -5.11 -19.99
C LEU A 440 -15.33 -4.84 -19.21
N LYS A 441 -16.46 -5.23 -19.79
CA LYS A 441 -17.75 -5.25 -19.14
C LYS A 441 -18.48 -6.54 -19.50
N ASN A 442 -19.00 -7.27 -18.50
CA ASN A 442 -19.83 -8.45 -18.66
C ASN A 442 -19.26 -9.48 -19.66
N PRO A 443 -18.03 -9.97 -19.49
CA PRO A 443 -17.45 -10.92 -20.43
C PRO A 443 -18.20 -12.27 -20.40
N PRO A 444 -18.25 -13.01 -21.54
CA PRO A 444 -19.03 -14.25 -21.65
C PRO A 444 -18.61 -15.38 -20.71
N ASN A 445 -17.37 -15.37 -20.20
CA ASN A 445 -16.90 -16.35 -19.20
C ASN A 445 -17.51 -16.12 -17.81
N GLY A 446 -18.17 -14.97 -17.56
CA GLY A 446 -18.86 -14.67 -16.32
C GLY A 446 -17.95 -14.31 -15.14
N TRP A 447 -16.69 -13.98 -15.37
CA TRP A 447 -15.79 -13.49 -14.32
C TRP A 447 -14.74 -12.54 -14.86
N LEU A 448 -14.27 -11.66 -13.98
CA LEU A 448 -13.15 -10.72 -14.16
C LEU A 448 -12.21 -10.82 -12.97
N MET A 449 -10.92 -10.67 -13.22
CA MET A 449 -9.89 -10.64 -12.17
C MET A 449 -8.77 -9.67 -12.46
N ASN A 450 -8.09 -9.22 -11.41
CA ASN A 450 -6.75 -8.69 -11.45
C ASN A 450 -6.01 -9.02 -10.15
N THR A 451 -4.75 -9.42 -10.27
CA THR A 451 -3.84 -9.76 -9.17
C THR A 451 -2.52 -8.99 -9.32
N ASN A 452 -2.56 -7.76 -9.82
CA ASN A 452 -1.42 -6.93 -10.22
C ASN A 452 -0.60 -7.54 -11.36
N ASN A 453 -1.24 -8.36 -12.14
CA ASN A 453 -0.73 -8.88 -13.41
C ASN A 453 -1.24 -7.99 -14.56
N TRP A 454 -0.80 -8.30 -15.76
CA TRP A 454 -1.25 -7.61 -16.96
C TRP A 454 -2.77 -7.72 -17.19
N PRO A 455 -3.39 -6.79 -17.96
CA PRO A 455 -4.83 -6.83 -18.21
C PRO A 455 -5.24 -7.93 -19.20
N TYR A 456 -4.28 -8.58 -19.87
CA TYR A 456 -4.52 -9.49 -21.00
C TYR A 456 -4.88 -10.93 -20.57
N SER A 457 -5.10 -11.15 -19.27
CA SER A 457 -5.68 -12.37 -18.69
C SER A 457 -6.88 -12.10 -17.77
N ALA A 458 -7.37 -10.84 -17.73
CA ALA A 458 -8.42 -10.42 -16.80
C ALA A 458 -9.74 -11.17 -16.94
N ALA A 459 -10.02 -11.82 -18.09
CA ALA A 459 -11.21 -12.62 -18.38
C ALA A 459 -10.86 -13.89 -19.18
N GLY A 460 -9.71 -14.50 -18.91
CA GLY A 460 -9.25 -15.68 -19.67
C GLY A 460 -9.24 -15.44 -21.18
N PRO A 461 -9.89 -16.28 -22.01
CA PRO A 461 -9.87 -16.11 -23.47
C PRO A 461 -10.61 -14.86 -23.98
N TYR A 462 -11.41 -14.21 -23.12
CA TYR A 462 -12.17 -13.00 -23.45
C TYR A 462 -11.47 -11.72 -23.02
N SER A 463 -10.21 -11.82 -22.56
CA SER A 463 -9.39 -10.67 -22.15
C SER A 463 -9.06 -9.75 -23.31
N PRO A 464 -8.75 -8.48 -23.05
CA PRO A 464 -8.17 -7.58 -24.06
C PRO A 464 -6.94 -8.21 -24.69
N LYS A 465 -6.62 -7.85 -25.93
CA LYS A 465 -5.42 -8.37 -26.62
C LYS A 465 -4.31 -7.34 -26.55
N GLN A 466 -3.13 -7.73 -26.13
CA GLN A 466 -1.97 -6.86 -25.99
C GLN A 466 -1.66 -6.08 -27.28
N ALA A 467 -1.84 -6.72 -28.45
CA ALA A 467 -1.58 -6.11 -29.75
C ALA A 467 -2.48 -4.90 -30.08
N ASP A 468 -3.60 -4.72 -29.36
CA ASP A 468 -4.54 -3.64 -29.58
C ASP A 468 -4.19 -2.36 -28.81
N TYR A 469 -3.14 -2.41 -27.96
CA TYR A 469 -2.77 -1.33 -27.03
C TYR A 469 -1.31 -0.93 -27.14
N PRO A 470 -0.97 0.34 -26.84
CA PRO A 470 0.41 0.79 -26.71
C PRO A 470 1.21 -0.02 -25.69
N ARG A 471 2.52 -0.11 -25.89
CA ARG A 471 3.42 -0.91 -25.02
C ARG A 471 3.36 -0.53 -23.54
N TYR A 472 3.16 0.74 -23.24
CA TYR A 472 3.11 1.26 -21.86
C TYR A 472 1.82 0.93 -21.10
N MET A 473 0.84 0.25 -21.73
CA MET A 473 -0.35 -0.25 -21.04
C MET A 473 -0.08 -1.49 -20.18
N ASP A 474 1.12 -2.06 -20.26
CA ASP A 474 1.63 -3.09 -19.36
C ASP A 474 3.15 -3.03 -19.27
N SER A 475 3.69 -3.14 -18.06
CA SER A 475 5.13 -3.14 -17.78
C SER A 475 5.62 -4.40 -17.04
N VAL A 476 4.74 -5.35 -16.70
CA VAL A 476 5.05 -6.50 -15.83
C VAL A 476 4.80 -7.85 -16.49
N GLY A 477 3.71 -8.00 -17.25
CA GLY A 477 3.31 -9.28 -17.82
C GLY A 477 2.46 -10.15 -16.86
N GLU A 478 2.37 -11.45 -17.17
CA GLU A 478 1.66 -12.43 -16.35
C GLU A 478 2.45 -12.80 -15.09
N THR A 479 1.73 -13.11 -14.02
CA THR A 479 2.30 -13.47 -12.72
C THR A 479 1.78 -14.83 -12.24
N PRO A 480 2.50 -15.51 -11.33
CA PRO A 480 2.00 -16.76 -10.74
C PRO A 480 0.62 -16.60 -10.07
N ARG A 481 0.32 -15.44 -9.46
CA ARG A 481 -1.04 -15.16 -8.90
C ARG A 481 -2.10 -15.03 -10.00
N GLY A 482 -1.79 -14.39 -11.12
CA GLY A 482 -2.72 -14.28 -12.25
C GLY A 482 -3.06 -15.63 -12.88
N ILE A 483 -2.06 -16.51 -13.04
CA ILE A 483 -2.25 -17.90 -13.45
C ILE A 483 -3.15 -18.65 -12.45
N HIS A 484 -2.89 -18.47 -11.15
CA HIS A 484 -3.69 -19.10 -10.10
C HIS A 484 -5.13 -18.59 -10.09
N ALA A 485 -5.37 -17.28 -10.18
CA ALA A 485 -6.70 -16.70 -10.24
C ALA A 485 -7.49 -17.24 -11.45
N THR A 486 -6.88 -17.28 -12.63
CA THR A 486 -7.48 -17.87 -13.82
C THR A 486 -7.89 -19.34 -13.57
N ARG A 487 -7.03 -20.13 -12.91
CA ARG A 487 -7.29 -21.53 -12.58
C ARG A 487 -8.53 -21.70 -11.69
N VAL A 488 -8.63 -20.96 -10.58
CA VAL A 488 -9.73 -21.12 -9.62
C VAL A 488 -11.05 -20.56 -10.16
N LEU A 489 -11.00 -19.46 -10.92
CA LEU A 489 -12.21 -18.85 -11.49
C LEU A 489 -12.77 -19.63 -12.67
N SER A 490 -11.92 -20.30 -13.45
CA SER A 490 -12.37 -21.16 -14.56
C SER A 490 -12.94 -22.50 -14.09
N ALA A 491 -12.66 -22.91 -12.84
CA ALA A 491 -13.00 -24.24 -12.34
C ALA A 491 -14.47 -24.40 -11.90
N ARG A 492 -15.22 -23.28 -11.75
CA ARG A 492 -16.61 -23.35 -11.25
C ARG A 492 -17.53 -22.27 -11.80
N LYS A 493 -18.83 -22.54 -11.74
CA LYS A 493 -19.91 -21.65 -12.20
C LYS A 493 -21.06 -21.52 -11.18
N ASP A 494 -20.82 -21.83 -9.92
CA ASP A 494 -21.82 -21.85 -8.86
C ASP A 494 -21.30 -21.10 -7.62
N PHE A 495 -20.66 -19.95 -7.84
CA PHE A 495 -20.09 -19.16 -6.76
C PHE A 495 -21.14 -18.70 -5.75
N THR A 496 -20.75 -18.71 -4.50
CA THR A 496 -21.43 -18.13 -3.33
C THR A 496 -20.38 -17.39 -2.52
N LEU A 497 -20.75 -16.61 -1.49
CA LEU A 497 -19.77 -15.99 -0.59
C LEU A 497 -18.77 -17.00 -0.01
N PRO A 498 -19.20 -18.18 0.56
CA PRO A 498 -18.24 -19.17 1.05
C PRO A 498 -17.29 -19.71 -0.02
N THR A 499 -17.79 -19.97 -1.22
CA THR A 499 -16.94 -20.54 -2.28
C THR A 499 -16.04 -19.49 -2.95
N LEU A 500 -16.40 -18.22 -2.89
CA LEU A 500 -15.52 -17.12 -3.29
C LEU A 500 -14.37 -16.96 -2.28
N ILE A 501 -14.64 -17.12 -0.98
CA ILE A 501 -13.58 -17.19 0.06
C ILE A 501 -12.66 -18.38 -0.22
N GLN A 502 -13.20 -19.57 -0.50
CA GLN A 502 -12.40 -20.75 -0.85
C GLN A 502 -11.48 -20.49 -2.05
N ALA A 503 -11.97 -19.78 -3.08
CA ALA A 503 -11.16 -19.40 -4.24
C ALA A 503 -10.07 -18.39 -3.86
N ALA A 504 -10.37 -17.40 -3.02
CA ALA A 504 -9.39 -16.41 -2.54
C ALA A 504 -8.30 -17.02 -1.64
N TYR A 505 -8.61 -18.13 -0.97
CA TYR A 505 -7.70 -18.86 -0.07
C TYR A 505 -7.31 -20.23 -0.64
N ASP A 506 -7.43 -20.47 -1.96
CA ASP A 506 -6.95 -21.72 -2.58
C ASP A 506 -5.45 -21.89 -2.28
N PRO A 507 -5.04 -23.06 -1.71
CA PRO A 507 -3.68 -23.23 -1.19
C PRO A 507 -2.62 -23.52 -2.25
N TYR A 508 -2.97 -23.65 -3.52
CA TYR A 508 -2.04 -24.06 -4.57
C TYR A 508 -0.98 -22.98 -4.86
N LEU A 509 0.26 -23.42 -5.08
CA LEU A 509 1.42 -22.56 -5.33
C LEU A 509 1.87 -22.73 -6.79
N THR A 510 1.32 -21.94 -7.68
CA THR A 510 1.53 -22.05 -9.13
C THR A 510 2.97 -21.88 -9.58
N ALA A 511 3.78 -21.05 -8.91
CA ALA A 511 5.18 -20.93 -9.25
C ALA A 511 5.94 -22.24 -9.06
N PHE A 512 5.61 -23.01 -8.02
CA PHE A 512 6.26 -24.31 -7.77
C PHE A 512 5.77 -25.41 -8.71
N ALA A 513 4.58 -25.26 -9.30
CA ALA A 513 4.14 -26.17 -10.36
C ALA A 513 5.06 -26.16 -11.57
N ASP A 514 5.65 -25.02 -11.90
CA ASP A 514 6.63 -24.88 -12.98
C ASP A 514 8.05 -25.21 -12.52
N LEU A 515 8.42 -24.85 -11.28
CA LEU A 515 9.79 -24.95 -10.81
C LEU A 515 10.18 -26.36 -10.32
N ILE A 516 9.31 -27.06 -9.56
CA ILE A 516 9.62 -28.38 -8.97
C ILE A 516 9.92 -29.45 -10.05
N PRO A 517 9.21 -29.51 -11.18
CA PRO A 517 9.57 -30.44 -12.25
C PRO A 517 10.99 -30.24 -12.79
N THR A 518 11.46 -28.97 -12.87
CA THR A 518 12.83 -28.67 -13.34
C THR A 518 13.90 -29.10 -12.35
N LEU A 519 13.61 -28.97 -11.05
CA LEU A 519 14.48 -29.48 -9.97
C LEU A 519 14.52 -31.03 -9.98
N SER A 520 13.36 -31.67 -10.14
CA SER A 520 13.26 -33.14 -10.25
C SER A 520 14.08 -33.67 -11.41
N LYS A 521 13.95 -33.03 -12.59
CA LYS A 521 14.75 -33.38 -13.78
C LYS A 521 16.27 -33.22 -13.52
N ALA A 522 16.67 -32.14 -12.85
CA ALA A 522 18.07 -31.90 -12.47
C ALA A 522 18.60 -33.01 -11.55
N TYR A 523 17.81 -33.38 -10.53
CA TYR A 523 18.16 -34.45 -9.58
C TYR A 523 18.25 -35.81 -10.29
N ASP A 524 17.27 -36.17 -11.12
CA ASP A 524 17.21 -37.46 -11.81
C ASP A 524 18.38 -37.64 -12.79
N ALA A 525 18.83 -36.55 -13.41
CA ALA A 525 19.99 -36.53 -14.32
C ALA A 525 21.35 -36.58 -13.59
N THR A 526 21.39 -36.41 -12.29
CA THR A 526 22.61 -36.48 -11.48
C THR A 526 23.08 -37.96 -11.37
N PRO A 527 24.35 -38.30 -11.61
CA PRO A 527 24.85 -39.64 -11.48
C PRO A 527 24.62 -40.25 -10.09
N ASP A 528 24.37 -41.57 -10.00
CA ASP A 528 24.11 -42.23 -8.70
C ASP A 528 25.30 -42.20 -7.74
N GLY A 529 26.53 -42.10 -8.25
CA GLY A 529 27.75 -41.95 -7.45
C GLY A 529 28.00 -40.52 -6.95
N ASP A 530 27.19 -39.55 -7.34
CA ASP A 530 27.35 -38.17 -6.86
C ASP A 530 26.89 -38.03 -5.41
N PRO A 531 27.75 -37.54 -4.48
CA PRO A 531 27.39 -37.38 -3.08
C PRO A 531 26.13 -36.48 -2.87
N ALA A 532 25.90 -35.51 -3.73
CA ALA A 532 24.74 -34.63 -3.65
C ALA A 532 23.42 -35.38 -3.86
N LYS A 533 23.43 -36.42 -4.72
CA LYS A 533 22.24 -37.25 -4.99
C LYS A 533 21.79 -38.01 -3.76
N ALA A 534 22.73 -38.69 -3.08
CA ALA A 534 22.44 -39.42 -1.85
C ALA A 534 22.01 -38.49 -0.70
N ARG A 535 22.71 -37.35 -0.57
CA ARG A 535 22.39 -36.30 0.45
C ARG A 535 20.99 -35.76 0.32
N LEU A 536 20.49 -35.52 -0.90
CA LEU A 536 19.23 -34.84 -1.18
C LEU A 536 18.06 -35.82 -1.45
N ALA A 537 18.29 -37.14 -1.31
CA ALA A 537 17.29 -38.14 -1.67
C ALA A 537 15.97 -37.98 -0.89
N ALA A 538 16.04 -37.73 0.42
CA ALA A 538 14.85 -37.56 1.26
C ALA A 538 14.11 -36.25 0.95
N GLN A 539 14.83 -35.17 0.70
CA GLN A 539 14.25 -33.86 0.32
C GLN A 539 13.54 -33.96 -1.03
N MET A 540 14.18 -34.60 -2.01
CA MET A 540 13.59 -34.79 -3.33
C MET A 540 12.38 -35.72 -3.29
N ALA A 541 12.42 -36.80 -2.50
CA ALA A 541 11.25 -37.65 -2.29
C ALA A 541 10.06 -36.87 -1.73
N ALA A 542 10.30 -36.01 -0.74
CA ALA A 542 9.28 -35.15 -0.15
C ALA A 542 8.69 -34.16 -1.18
N LEU A 543 9.55 -33.47 -1.96
CA LEU A 543 9.09 -32.51 -2.97
C LEU A 543 8.39 -33.17 -4.15
N LYS A 544 8.80 -34.37 -4.58
CA LYS A 544 8.12 -35.14 -5.64
C LYS A 544 6.73 -35.63 -5.21
N ALA A 545 6.52 -35.89 -3.92
CA ALA A 545 5.25 -36.33 -3.35
C ALA A 545 4.33 -35.17 -2.93
N TRP A 546 4.80 -33.92 -3.03
CA TRP A 546 4.07 -32.75 -2.59
C TRP A 546 2.93 -32.40 -3.58
N ASP A 547 1.73 -32.09 -3.05
CA ASP A 547 0.56 -31.64 -3.81
C ASP A 547 0.62 -30.17 -4.23
N LEU A 548 1.73 -29.49 -3.99
CA LEU A 548 1.99 -28.06 -4.27
C LEU A 548 1.07 -27.12 -3.51
N LYS A 549 0.55 -27.54 -2.36
CA LYS A 549 -0.33 -26.74 -1.52
C LYS A 549 0.38 -26.34 -0.22
N TRP A 550 0.12 -25.09 0.18
CA TRP A 550 0.54 -24.66 1.51
C TRP A 550 -0.41 -25.20 2.60
N SER A 551 0.14 -25.49 3.76
CA SER A 551 -0.58 -25.64 5.01
C SER A 551 0.37 -25.36 6.19
N ALA A 552 -0.17 -25.08 7.37
CA ALA A 552 0.64 -24.87 8.55
C ALA A 552 1.52 -26.07 8.89
N ASP A 553 1.06 -27.30 8.64
CA ASP A 553 1.76 -28.54 8.93
C ASP A 553 2.67 -29.02 7.79
N SER A 554 2.65 -28.37 6.64
CA SER A 554 3.43 -28.79 5.47
C SER A 554 4.92 -28.51 5.64
N THR A 555 5.72 -29.59 5.72
CA THR A 555 7.18 -29.52 5.68
C THR A 555 7.70 -29.27 4.26
N GLN A 556 6.97 -29.70 3.26
CA GLN A 556 7.28 -29.47 1.86
C GLN A 556 7.16 -27.99 1.49
N THR A 557 6.15 -27.27 2.02
CA THR A 557 6.04 -25.83 1.84
C THR A 557 7.27 -25.10 2.37
N SER A 558 7.75 -25.45 3.58
CA SER A 558 8.98 -24.88 4.16
C SER A 558 10.17 -25.09 3.25
N LEU A 559 10.40 -26.34 2.84
CA LEU A 559 11.54 -26.72 2.00
C LEU A 559 11.47 -26.01 0.63
N ALA A 560 10.30 -25.97 0.00
CA ALA A 560 10.10 -25.36 -1.31
C ALA A 560 10.31 -23.83 -1.26
N VAL A 561 9.78 -23.15 -0.24
CA VAL A 561 9.96 -21.69 -0.07
C VAL A 561 11.45 -21.37 0.15
N PHE A 562 12.13 -22.06 1.03
CA PHE A 562 13.57 -21.84 1.28
C PHE A 562 14.42 -22.14 0.05
N TRP A 563 14.10 -23.20 -0.70
CA TRP A 563 14.73 -23.52 -1.98
C TRP A 563 14.48 -22.44 -3.01
N GLY A 564 13.23 -21.99 -3.15
CA GLY A 564 12.84 -20.93 -4.08
C GLY A 564 13.56 -19.62 -3.79
N GLU A 565 13.66 -19.19 -2.53
CA GLU A 565 14.41 -18.00 -2.12
C GLU A 565 15.90 -18.12 -2.44
N ALA A 566 16.52 -19.28 -2.15
CA ALA A 566 17.93 -19.52 -2.46
C ALA A 566 18.21 -19.51 -3.97
N LEU A 567 17.31 -20.08 -4.78
CA LEU A 567 17.42 -20.06 -6.24
C LEU A 567 17.14 -18.66 -6.81
N TRP A 568 16.19 -17.92 -6.25
CA TRP A 568 15.91 -16.53 -6.59
C TRP A 568 17.14 -15.64 -6.40
N ALA A 569 17.80 -15.77 -5.25
CA ALA A 569 19.00 -14.99 -4.94
C ALA A 569 20.12 -15.20 -5.97
N ARG A 570 20.23 -16.41 -6.55
CA ARG A 570 21.19 -16.75 -7.62
C ARG A 570 20.78 -16.26 -9.01
N SER A 571 19.48 -15.97 -9.22
CA SER A 571 18.89 -15.79 -10.55
C SER A 571 18.49 -14.35 -10.84
N ALA A 572 17.96 -13.62 -9.84
CA ALA A 572 17.23 -12.38 -10.07
C ALA A 572 18.08 -11.26 -10.70
N ALA A 573 19.34 -11.13 -10.30
CA ALA A 573 20.23 -10.10 -10.84
C ALA A 573 20.50 -10.30 -12.33
N GLN A 574 20.74 -11.55 -12.74
CA GLN A 574 21.01 -11.86 -14.14
C GLN A 574 19.74 -11.82 -14.97
N ALA A 575 18.62 -12.33 -14.46
CA ALA A 575 17.30 -12.22 -15.09
C ALA A 575 16.97 -10.75 -15.40
N LYS A 576 17.16 -9.86 -14.44
CA LYS A 576 16.92 -8.41 -14.62
C LYS A 576 17.82 -7.80 -15.68
N LYS A 577 19.11 -8.14 -15.71
CA LYS A 577 20.06 -7.66 -16.74
C LYS A 577 19.66 -8.11 -18.13
N GLU A 578 19.06 -9.28 -18.26
CA GLU A 578 18.63 -9.86 -19.54
C GLU A 578 17.19 -9.48 -19.91
N GLY A 579 16.49 -8.68 -19.09
CA GLY A 579 15.07 -8.33 -19.29
C GLY A 579 14.14 -9.55 -19.27
N ALA A 580 14.52 -10.62 -18.56
CA ALA A 580 13.78 -11.87 -18.49
C ALA A 580 12.97 -11.95 -17.19
N SER A 581 11.81 -12.65 -17.25
CA SER A 581 11.10 -13.05 -16.04
C SER A 581 12.01 -13.93 -15.16
N VAL A 582 12.08 -13.62 -13.87
CA VAL A 582 12.91 -14.37 -12.93
C VAL A 582 12.44 -15.83 -12.80
N TYR A 583 11.12 -16.08 -12.85
CA TYR A 583 10.58 -17.45 -12.83
C TYR A 583 11.03 -18.28 -14.03
N LYS A 584 10.93 -17.68 -15.22
CA LYS A 584 11.41 -18.32 -16.45
C LYS A 584 12.92 -18.54 -16.41
N TYR A 585 13.67 -17.57 -15.87
CA TYR A 585 15.12 -17.72 -15.69
C TYR A 585 15.45 -18.88 -14.73
N MET A 586 14.79 -18.95 -13.57
CA MET A 586 14.92 -20.05 -12.59
C MET A 586 14.58 -21.42 -13.20
N ALA A 587 13.52 -21.48 -13.99
CA ALA A 587 13.09 -22.75 -14.62
C ALA A 587 14.04 -23.21 -15.70
N GLU A 588 14.40 -22.34 -16.65
CA GLU A 588 15.00 -22.69 -17.94
C GLU A 588 16.51 -22.42 -18.03
N ARG A 589 17.04 -21.44 -17.28
CA ARG A 589 18.43 -20.95 -17.45
C ARG A 589 19.37 -21.26 -16.29
N THR A 590 18.85 -21.65 -15.13
CA THR A 590 19.71 -22.15 -14.04
C THR A 590 20.19 -23.57 -14.33
N THR A 591 21.45 -23.85 -14.01
CA THR A 591 22.04 -25.17 -14.20
C THR A 591 21.49 -26.20 -13.20
N PRO A 592 21.57 -27.52 -13.51
CA PRO A 592 21.27 -28.57 -12.56
C PRO A 592 22.01 -28.40 -11.22
N ALA A 593 23.30 -28.07 -11.26
CA ALA A 593 24.10 -27.83 -10.07
C ALA A 593 23.54 -26.68 -9.21
N GLN A 594 23.21 -25.54 -9.81
CA GLN A 594 22.63 -24.40 -9.10
C GLN A 594 21.31 -24.75 -8.39
N LYS A 595 20.45 -25.57 -9.03
CA LYS A 595 19.19 -26.04 -8.44
C LYS A 595 19.41 -26.94 -7.21
N LEU A 596 20.35 -27.88 -7.33
CA LEU A 596 20.67 -28.82 -6.24
C LEU A 596 21.42 -28.16 -5.10
N GLU A 597 22.36 -27.25 -5.39
CA GLU A 597 23.03 -26.42 -4.37
C GLU A 597 22.05 -25.58 -3.58
N ALA A 598 21.09 -24.94 -4.27
CA ALA A 598 20.02 -24.19 -3.62
C ALA A 598 19.15 -25.07 -2.70
N LEU A 599 18.89 -26.35 -3.08
CA LEU A 599 18.14 -27.28 -2.25
C LEU A 599 18.95 -27.73 -1.04
N ALA A 600 20.27 -27.98 -1.22
CA ALA A 600 21.16 -28.29 -0.12
C ALA A 600 21.21 -27.13 0.90
N GLU A 601 21.39 -25.90 0.42
CA GLU A 601 21.36 -24.68 1.27
C GLU A 601 20.06 -24.54 2.04
N ALA A 602 18.91 -24.75 1.38
CA ALA A 602 17.59 -24.69 2.01
C ALA A 602 17.46 -25.71 3.14
N SER A 603 17.87 -26.96 2.88
CA SER A 603 17.85 -28.05 3.87
C SER A 603 18.77 -27.78 5.05
N ASP A 604 19.99 -27.28 4.79
CA ASP A 604 20.97 -26.93 5.83
C ASP A 604 20.47 -25.77 6.70
N ARG A 605 19.92 -24.73 6.07
CA ARG A 605 19.37 -23.56 6.78
C ARG A 605 18.19 -23.93 7.67
N LEU A 606 17.26 -24.75 7.18
CA LEU A 606 16.14 -25.25 7.98
C LEU A 606 16.64 -26.06 9.19
N SER A 607 17.60 -26.96 8.96
CA SER A 607 18.17 -27.76 10.04
C SER A 607 18.92 -26.91 11.08
N ALA A 608 19.69 -25.93 10.64
CA ALA A 608 20.43 -25.01 11.51
C ALA A 608 19.54 -24.07 12.33
N ASP A 609 18.50 -23.54 11.70
CA ASP A 609 17.60 -22.58 12.35
C ASP A 609 16.56 -23.28 13.25
N PHE A 610 16.06 -24.48 12.86
CA PHE A 610 14.90 -25.12 13.49
C PHE A 610 15.16 -26.58 13.96
N GLY A 611 16.35 -27.12 13.74
CA GLY A 611 16.74 -28.44 14.20
C GLY A 611 16.56 -29.59 13.21
N ASP A 612 15.60 -29.49 12.28
CA ASP A 612 15.34 -30.43 11.19
C ASP A 612 14.86 -29.69 9.94
N TRP A 613 15.26 -30.15 8.77
CA TRP A 613 14.75 -29.62 7.51
C TRP A 613 13.24 -29.92 7.32
N ARG A 614 12.70 -30.93 8.03
CA ARG A 614 11.27 -31.26 8.08
C ARG A 614 10.48 -30.37 9.04
N THR A 615 10.81 -29.09 9.10
CA THR A 615 10.09 -28.16 9.97
C THR A 615 8.77 -27.74 9.32
N PRO A 616 7.61 -27.85 10.00
CA PRO A 616 6.32 -27.42 9.51
C PRO A 616 6.31 -25.91 9.21
N TRP A 617 5.63 -25.52 8.14
CA TRP A 617 5.58 -24.11 7.69
C TRP A 617 5.03 -23.16 8.75
N GLY A 618 3.98 -23.54 9.48
CA GLY A 618 3.42 -22.75 10.57
C GLY A 618 4.34 -22.56 11.79
N THR A 619 5.41 -23.36 11.92
CA THR A 619 6.46 -23.12 12.91
C THR A 619 7.30 -21.89 12.53
N ILE A 620 7.48 -21.68 11.22
CA ILE A 620 8.35 -20.65 10.64
C ILE A 620 7.57 -19.37 10.37
N ASN A 621 6.40 -19.47 9.73
CA ASN A 621 5.62 -18.38 9.16
C ASN A 621 4.57 -17.89 10.18
N ARG A 622 4.78 -16.69 10.73
CA ARG A 622 4.12 -16.24 11.96
C ARG A 622 3.51 -14.84 11.82
N PHE A 623 2.29 -14.67 12.34
CA PHE A 623 1.71 -13.37 12.64
C PHE A 623 2.04 -12.98 14.09
N GLN A 624 2.58 -11.77 14.28
CA GLN A 624 2.87 -11.22 15.59
C GLN A 624 2.59 -9.72 15.58
N ARG A 625 1.92 -9.21 16.60
CA ARG A 625 1.73 -7.78 16.87
C ARG A 625 1.95 -7.56 18.35
N ASN A 626 3.07 -6.95 18.72
CA ASN A 626 3.52 -6.86 20.10
C ASN A 626 3.09 -5.57 20.80
N ASP A 627 2.94 -4.50 20.03
CA ASP A 627 2.64 -3.16 20.50
C ASP A 627 1.94 -2.32 19.41
N GLY A 628 1.59 -1.07 19.74
CA GLY A 628 0.97 -0.13 18.81
C GLY A 628 1.95 0.62 17.89
N ALA A 629 3.25 0.24 17.87
CA ALA A 629 4.23 0.91 17.05
C ALA A 629 3.91 0.75 15.54
N ILE A 630 4.11 1.82 14.76
CA ILE A 630 3.92 1.78 13.31
C ILE A 630 4.93 0.82 12.67
N VAL A 631 6.19 0.86 13.11
CA VAL A 631 7.24 -0.09 12.72
C VAL A 631 7.30 -1.18 13.78
N GLN A 632 6.79 -2.36 13.42
CA GLN A 632 6.74 -3.52 14.33
C GLN A 632 8.14 -4.10 14.59
N THR A 633 8.37 -4.53 15.82
CA THR A 633 9.52 -5.33 16.24
C THR A 633 9.07 -6.74 16.59
N PHE A 634 9.88 -7.74 16.25
CA PHE A 634 9.54 -9.16 16.39
C PHE A 634 10.47 -9.88 17.33
N ASP A 635 9.93 -10.88 18.06
CA ASP A 635 10.66 -11.66 19.04
C ASP A 635 10.17 -13.12 18.99
N ASP A 636 11.11 -14.06 18.76
CA ASP A 636 10.80 -15.49 18.69
C ASP A 636 10.30 -16.07 20.02
N ALA A 637 10.59 -15.41 21.16
CA ALA A 637 10.15 -15.81 22.50
C ALA A 637 8.72 -15.37 22.82
N LYS A 638 8.18 -14.38 22.11
CA LYS A 638 6.82 -13.88 22.33
C LYS A 638 5.79 -14.73 21.58
N ALA A 639 4.55 -14.69 22.06
CA ALA A 639 3.42 -15.34 21.40
C ALA A 639 3.22 -14.87 19.95
N SER A 640 2.88 -15.80 19.08
CA SER A 640 2.58 -15.53 17.67
C SER A 640 1.67 -16.61 17.10
N ILE A 641 0.93 -16.28 16.05
CA ILE A 641 -0.05 -17.16 15.41
C ILE A 641 0.57 -17.78 14.16
N PRO A 642 0.50 -19.13 13.96
CA PRO A 642 0.90 -19.75 12.70
C PRO A 642 0.02 -19.26 11.55
N VAL A 643 0.63 -18.89 10.43
CA VAL A 643 -0.11 -18.51 9.21
C VAL A 643 0.19 -19.54 8.14
N PRO A 644 -0.84 -20.25 7.62
CA PRO A 644 -0.64 -21.34 6.67
C PRO A 644 -0.29 -20.87 5.25
N PHE A 645 -0.79 -19.70 4.82
CA PHE A 645 -0.58 -19.22 3.46
C PHE A 645 0.81 -18.60 3.27
N ALA A 646 1.30 -18.68 2.03
CA ALA A 646 2.65 -18.27 1.65
C ALA A 646 2.64 -16.89 0.98
N SER A 647 3.83 -16.45 0.52
CA SER A 647 3.98 -15.24 -0.27
C SER A 647 3.26 -15.34 -1.62
N GLY A 648 2.59 -14.26 -2.01
CA GLY A 648 2.01 -14.09 -3.35
C GLY A 648 3.03 -14.25 -4.47
N GLN A 649 4.31 -14.07 -4.19
CA GLN A 649 5.40 -14.31 -5.13
C GLN A 649 5.49 -15.77 -5.58
N TRP A 650 5.05 -16.71 -4.76
CA TRP A 650 4.96 -18.12 -5.14
C TRP A 650 3.61 -18.51 -5.75
N GLY A 651 2.73 -17.53 -5.98
CA GLY A 651 1.42 -17.73 -6.56
C GLY A 651 0.31 -17.93 -5.54
N SER A 652 0.57 -17.76 -4.24
CA SER A 652 -0.49 -17.77 -3.22
C SER A 652 -1.45 -16.60 -3.43
N LEU A 653 -2.75 -16.89 -3.57
CA LEU A 653 -3.78 -15.85 -3.63
C LEU A 653 -3.98 -15.23 -2.24
N ALA A 654 -4.12 -16.05 -1.20
CA ALA A 654 -3.97 -15.57 0.16
C ALA A 654 -2.49 -15.25 0.39
N SER A 655 -2.17 -13.96 0.45
CA SER A 655 -0.80 -13.47 0.45
C SER A 655 -0.35 -13.06 1.84
N PHE A 656 0.84 -13.51 2.25
CA PHE A 656 1.46 -13.19 3.54
C PHE A 656 2.94 -12.87 3.35
N GLY A 657 3.27 -11.58 3.38
CA GLY A 657 4.60 -11.07 3.20
C GLY A 657 5.41 -11.16 4.48
N ALA A 658 6.00 -12.34 4.71
CA ALA A 658 6.81 -12.63 5.87
C ALA A 658 8.29 -12.76 5.50
N LYS A 659 9.14 -12.35 6.42
CA LYS A 659 10.59 -12.50 6.32
C LYS A 659 11.23 -12.65 7.69
N ARG A 660 12.50 -13.04 7.69
CA ARG A 660 13.34 -13.01 8.88
C ARG A 660 13.75 -11.59 9.22
N TYR A 661 13.71 -11.23 10.49
CA TYR A 661 14.17 -9.95 11.00
C TYR A 661 15.44 -10.12 11.85
N PRO A 662 16.21 -9.05 12.11
CA PRO A 662 17.37 -9.13 13.00
C PRO A 662 17.00 -9.71 14.36
N GLY A 663 17.73 -10.74 14.80
CA GLY A 663 17.48 -11.43 16.07
C GLY A 663 16.44 -12.54 16.02
N THR A 664 15.74 -12.77 14.89
CA THR A 664 14.74 -13.83 14.76
C THR A 664 15.23 -14.97 13.86
N LYS A 665 14.71 -16.18 14.07
CA LYS A 665 14.79 -17.31 13.15
C LYS A 665 13.50 -17.48 12.37
N LYS A 666 12.35 -17.23 13.02
CA LYS A 666 11.02 -17.27 12.40
C LYS A 666 10.84 -16.13 11.41
N TYR A 667 9.92 -16.32 10.50
CA TYR A 667 9.46 -15.30 9.55
C TYR A 667 8.22 -14.60 10.11
N TYR A 668 8.22 -13.29 10.12
CA TYR A 668 7.11 -12.49 10.59
C TYR A 668 6.52 -11.66 9.45
N GLY A 669 5.18 -11.71 9.31
CA GLY A 669 4.46 -10.96 8.29
C GLY A 669 4.24 -9.51 8.70
N THR A 670 4.38 -8.60 7.72
CA THR A 670 4.09 -7.17 7.86
C THR A 670 3.18 -6.63 6.76
N SER A 671 2.95 -7.43 5.73
CA SER A 671 2.14 -7.06 4.56
C SER A 671 1.44 -8.29 3.98
N GLY A 672 0.57 -8.09 3.02
CA GLY A 672 -0.23 -9.13 2.41
C GLY A 672 -1.71 -8.83 2.56
N ASN A 673 -2.56 -9.85 2.70
CA ASN A 673 -4.00 -9.67 2.96
C ASN A 673 -4.20 -8.72 4.16
N SER A 674 -4.36 -7.42 3.92
CA SER A 674 -4.52 -6.44 5.00
C SER A 674 -5.98 -6.26 5.40
N PHE A 675 -6.87 -6.36 4.41
CA PHE A 675 -8.32 -6.38 4.53
C PHE A 675 -8.86 -7.34 3.48
N VAL A 676 -9.77 -8.25 3.84
CA VAL A 676 -10.41 -9.16 2.90
C VAL A 676 -11.91 -9.03 3.08
N ALA A 677 -12.63 -8.75 1.99
CA ALA A 677 -14.08 -8.81 1.99
C ALA A 677 -14.61 -9.51 0.75
N VAL A 678 -15.71 -10.24 0.91
CA VAL A 678 -16.53 -10.80 -0.16
C VAL A 678 -17.93 -10.23 -0.07
N VAL A 679 -18.45 -9.72 -1.18
CA VAL A 679 -19.72 -9.01 -1.25
C VAL A 679 -20.63 -9.65 -2.27
N GLU A 680 -21.92 -9.82 -1.93
CA GLU A 680 -23.00 -10.28 -2.81
C GLU A 680 -24.01 -9.14 -3.01
N PHE A 681 -24.26 -8.79 -4.28
CA PHE A 681 -25.18 -7.73 -4.67
C PHE A 681 -26.55 -8.31 -5.05
N GLY A 682 -27.29 -8.75 -4.01
CA GLY A 682 -28.67 -9.18 -4.12
C GLY A 682 -29.66 -8.05 -3.78
N PRO A 683 -30.95 -8.36 -3.54
CA PRO A 683 -31.96 -7.37 -3.11
C PRO A 683 -31.57 -6.60 -1.83
N ARG A 684 -30.75 -7.21 -1.00
CA ARG A 684 -29.99 -6.58 0.09
C ARG A 684 -28.55 -7.04 -0.05
N VAL A 685 -27.61 -6.11 0.01
CA VAL A 685 -26.20 -6.45 -0.03
C VAL A 685 -25.82 -7.30 1.19
N LYS A 686 -25.00 -8.35 0.98
CA LYS A 686 -24.43 -9.18 2.03
C LYS A 686 -22.91 -9.17 1.89
N ALA A 687 -22.22 -9.07 3.01
CA ALA A 687 -20.75 -9.09 2.99
C ALA A 687 -20.19 -9.85 4.19
N LEU A 688 -19.02 -10.47 3.96
CA LEU A 688 -18.16 -11.03 5.00
C LEU A 688 -16.81 -10.37 4.89
N ALA A 689 -16.16 -10.04 6.02
CA ALA A 689 -14.89 -9.36 6.04
C ALA A 689 -13.95 -9.85 7.15
N VAL A 690 -12.66 -9.58 7.02
CA VAL A 690 -11.65 -9.73 8.08
C VAL A 690 -10.52 -8.74 7.84
N SER A 691 -10.05 -8.11 8.91
CA SER A 691 -8.85 -7.26 8.91
C SER A 691 -7.67 -7.99 9.56
N ALA A 692 -6.45 -7.72 9.09
CA ALA A 692 -5.24 -8.29 9.68
C ALA A 692 -5.05 -7.74 11.11
N GLY A 693 -5.23 -8.56 12.12
CA GLY A 693 -5.08 -8.22 13.54
C GLY A 693 -6.36 -7.80 14.21
N GLY A 694 -6.82 -6.59 14.02
CA GLY A 694 -7.99 -5.97 14.62
C GLY A 694 -8.02 -4.46 14.31
N GLU A 695 -9.10 -3.77 14.66
CA GLU A 695 -9.33 -2.38 14.28
C GLU A 695 -8.48 -1.38 15.06
N SER A 696 -8.24 -1.62 16.34
CA SER A 696 -7.55 -0.67 17.21
C SER A 696 -6.02 -0.70 17.08
N GLY A 697 -5.38 0.47 17.10
CA GLY A 697 -3.93 0.64 17.26
C GLY A 697 -3.44 0.55 18.71
N ASP A 698 -4.36 0.56 19.69
CA ASP A 698 -4.05 0.51 21.14
C ASP A 698 -3.90 -0.94 21.61
N PRO A 699 -2.69 -1.35 22.09
CA PRO A 699 -2.48 -2.71 22.62
C PRO A 699 -3.33 -3.08 23.82
N THR A 700 -3.94 -2.10 24.50
CA THR A 700 -4.84 -2.36 25.66
C THR A 700 -6.28 -2.62 25.23
N SER A 701 -6.62 -2.30 23.99
CA SER A 701 -7.94 -2.55 23.41
C SER A 701 -8.14 -4.05 23.13
N LYS A 702 -9.35 -4.56 23.41
CA LYS A 702 -9.73 -5.92 22.99
C LYS A 702 -9.70 -6.09 21.46
N HIS A 703 -9.90 -4.99 20.71
CA HIS A 703 -9.88 -4.97 19.24
C HIS A 703 -8.49 -4.78 18.65
N PHE A 704 -7.43 -4.95 19.44
CA PHE A 704 -6.06 -4.93 18.96
C PHE A 704 -5.68 -6.18 18.14
N LEU A 705 -6.18 -7.37 18.58
CA LEU A 705 -5.83 -8.67 17.99
C LEU A 705 -7.02 -9.63 17.83
N ASP A 706 -8.24 -9.19 18.05
CA ASP A 706 -9.43 -10.05 18.07
C ASP A 706 -9.75 -10.72 16.72
N GLN A 707 -9.27 -10.18 15.63
CA GLN A 707 -9.42 -10.75 14.28
C GLN A 707 -8.20 -11.59 13.83
N ALA A 708 -7.08 -11.58 14.57
CA ALA A 708 -5.82 -12.17 14.13
C ALA A 708 -5.89 -13.69 13.87
N GLN A 709 -6.59 -14.45 14.72
CA GLN A 709 -6.79 -15.88 14.50
C GLN A 709 -7.73 -16.14 13.32
N ARG A 710 -8.83 -15.37 13.19
CA ARG A 710 -9.74 -15.46 12.03
C ARG A 710 -9.03 -15.16 10.73
N TYR A 711 -8.16 -14.18 10.74
CA TYR A 711 -7.31 -13.83 9.61
C TYR A 711 -6.44 -15.03 9.18
N ALA A 712 -5.73 -15.66 10.12
CA ALA A 712 -4.89 -16.82 9.84
C ALA A 712 -5.68 -18.04 9.33
N ASP A 713 -6.92 -18.19 9.80
CA ASP A 713 -7.80 -19.29 9.42
C ASP A 713 -8.62 -19.03 8.12
N GLY A 714 -8.56 -17.80 7.57
CA GLY A 714 -9.42 -17.38 6.46
C GLY A 714 -10.91 -17.34 6.82
N ALA A 715 -11.22 -17.19 8.10
CA ALA A 715 -12.57 -17.22 8.67
C ALA A 715 -13.17 -15.82 8.75
N LEU A 716 -13.72 -15.33 7.63
CA LEU A 716 -14.35 -14.01 7.58
C LEU A 716 -15.60 -13.95 8.48
N ARG A 717 -15.87 -12.76 9.03
CA ARG A 717 -17.03 -12.44 9.85
C ARG A 717 -18.07 -11.63 9.06
N PRO A 718 -19.36 -11.60 9.48
CA PRO A 718 -20.33 -10.68 8.89
C PRO A 718 -19.86 -9.22 8.95
N ALA A 719 -20.05 -8.49 7.86
CA ALA A 719 -19.97 -7.04 7.81
C ALA A 719 -21.39 -6.50 7.99
N TYR A 720 -21.66 -5.85 9.11
CA TYR A 720 -22.98 -5.33 9.42
C TYR A 720 -23.24 -4.06 8.62
N PHE A 721 -24.07 -4.15 7.60
CA PHE A 721 -24.35 -3.02 6.71
C PHE A 721 -25.68 -2.32 7.00
N TYR A 722 -26.69 -3.09 7.41
CA TYR A 722 -28.02 -2.57 7.71
C TYR A 722 -28.25 -2.46 9.24
N PRO A 723 -29.03 -1.47 9.72
CA PRO A 723 -29.24 -1.26 11.14
C PRO A 723 -29.82 -2.49 11.88
N ASP A 724 -30.67 -3.30 11.23
CA ASP A 724 -31.21 -4.53 11.79
C ASP A 724 -30.13 -5.60 12.05
N GLN A 725 -29.03 -5.58 11.28
CA GLN A 725 -27.89 -6.48 11.49
C GLN A 725 -27.05 -6.12 12.71
N LEU A 726 -27.12 -4.90 13.19
CA LEU A 726 -26.45 -4.46 14.42
C LEU A 726 -27.20 -4.87 15.70
N THR A 727 -28.44 -5.36 15.59
CA THR A 727 -29.22 -5.79 16.76
C THR A 727 -28.51 -6.92 17.50
N GLY A 728 -28.10 -6.68 18.74
CA GLY A 728 -27.34 -7.63 19.57
C GLY A 728 -25.82 -7.60 19.34
N HIS A 729 -25.34 -6.73 18.46
CA HIS A 729 -23.92 -6.60 18.10
C HIS A 729 -23.35 -5.20 18.38
N VAL A 730 -24.06 -4.36 19.11
CA VAL A 730 -23.61 -3.02 19.50
C VAL A 730 -22.84 -3.09 20.80
N GLU A 731 -21.58 -2.65 20.77
CA GLU A 731 -20.76 -2.51 21.95
C GLU A 731 -20.92 -1.12 22.59
N ARG A 732 -20.85 -0.09 21.78
CA ARG A 732 -20.94 1.31 22.22
C ARG A 732 -21.73 2.15 21.21
N ASN A 733 -22.53 3.08 21.72
CA ASN A 733 -23.25 4.05 20.91
C ASN A 733 -23.10 5.43 21.57
N TYR A 734 -22.53 6.40 20.85
CA TYR A 734 -22.09 7.67 21.43
C TYR A 734 -21.98 8.76 20.34
N ARG A 735 -21.81 10.01 20.80
CA ARG A 735 -21.44 11.14 19.94
C ARG A 735 -19.99 11.52 20.14
N PRO A 736 -19.33 12.09 19.10
CA PRO A 736 -17.98 12.61 19.29
C PRO A 736 -17.88 13.52 20.51
N GLY A 737 -16.91 13.25 21.39
CA GLY A 737 -16.69 13.98 22.65
C GLY A 737 -17.41 13.42 23.88
N GLU A 738 -18.21 12.34 23.75
CA GLU A 738 -18.86 11.64 24.88
C GLU A 738 -18.01 10.50 25.41
#